data_20f2a89b00557670e6eabac1ab60869b
#
_entry.id   20f2a89b00557670e6eabac1ab60869b
#
_cell.length_a   1.000
_cell.length_b   1.000
_cell.length_c   1.000
_cell.angle_alpha   90.00
_cell.angle_beta   90.00
_cell.angle_gamma   90.00
#
_symmetry.space_group_name_H-M   'P 1'
#
loop_
_entity.id
_entity.type
_entity.pdbx_description
1 polymer ?
#
loop_
_entity_poly.entity_id
_entity_poly.type
_entity_poly.pdbx_seq_one_letter_code
_entity_poly.pdbx_strand_id
1 'polypeptide(L)'
;MNWKDVEGYFSYTNLYDIALKHCPDNSTFVEVGSWMGRSTCYMGEQIKKFSKNIKFYAVDTWAGSEEPQHKETIEKLQDENLTLFDIFKFHLKGCEVQDYVIPLQTTSLKAASQFEDNSLDFVHIDASHDYENVLADIEAWYPKVKPGGFITGDDYVINWGGVIQAVNEYFTGKSVILLNRGDMTLNKVWLHQKQGEKMEVTLYAIAKNEEKNIEKFIETSKKFSHTVVVDTGSTDKTVELLKESGIEVYEHPQTRKEFDFSKARNQALSYVKTDWAFSLDLNEDLDEFFPEGLGVISGEFTAFRHERYDKIGDEEPTLGQSAHIRFHRTKNYTWINAIHETPMFIPTKEHSNEVNVDTTIKITKTIQPSIDKDLFYLSICEREFKKDLQNYYYLWFIFKHYYQVKNLSKALEMGQEYLNISKAYFDPQRIDVFIMCSICLVNLKDVAKSANYAFHALSEAMNFNGVLLEKAFVHLLEIGKLTQNPNIIIFGSAFADTTLRLKERTEAIDQLFLSNLDDTPVTAWSGHRKFAEWLVKNLNPEVIVDLGVDYGYSTFSFAIPRIGKVYGIDNFSGDDFIGHSSRQYDFVMMKREKLHLGENVEIIKGTFDDVAKTWDKSIDILHIDGSHHYEDVKKDFETWSKFVKDDGVILLHDTAIEQYNGKEYGVKKFFDELDMPKFTFEHSFGLGVVSKNPAVINEIKNNLGIE
;
A
#
# COMPACT_ATOMS: atom_id res chain seq x y z
N MET A 1 7.68 32.19 6.52
CA MET A 1 7.71 30.77 6.99
C MET A 1 6.33 30.20 6.78
N ASN A 2 6.22 28.95 6.39
CA ASN A 2 4.97 28.21 6.35
C ASN A 2 5.13 26.93 7.19
N TRP A 3 4.05 26.18 7.42
CA TRP A 3 4.08 25.00 8.28
C TRP A 3 5.11 23.93 7.85
N LYS A 4 5.48 23.85 6.55
CA LYS A 4 6.49 22.90 6.04
C LYS A 4 7.90 23.24 6.49
N ASP A 5 8.15 24.52 6.78
CA ASP A 5 9.44 25.02 7.24
C ASP A 5 9.65 24.74 8.75
N VAL A 6 8.58 24.32 9.47
CA VAL A 6 8.63 23.98 10.88
C VAL A 6 9.18 22.57 11.06
N GLU A 7 10.17 22.39 11.92
CA GLU A 7 10.74 21.09 12.25
C GLU A 7 9.71 20.21 12.99
N GLY A 8 9.69 18.91 12.67
CA GLY A 8 8.80 17.93 13.31
C GLY A 8 8.16 16.96 12.29
N TYR A 9 7.48 15.95 12.83
CA TYR A 9 6.83 14.91 12.07
C TYR A 9 5.33 15.21 11.94
N PHE A 10 4.86 15.44 10.72
CA PHE A 10 3.44 15.67 10.42
C PHE A 10 3.15 15.27 8.98
N SER A 11 2.31 14.25 8.78
CA SER A 11 2.00 13.73 7.44
C SER A 11 0.51 13.41 7.23
N TYR A 12 -0.35 13.75 8.20
CA TYR A 12 -1.78 13.45 8.18
C TYR A 12 -2.64 14.70 7.92
N THR A 13 -2.26 15.52 6.96
CA THR A 13 -3.00 16.73 6.57
C THR A 13 -4.47 16.43 6.25
N ASN A 14 -4.75 15.29 5.63
CA ASN A 14 -6.10 14.83 5.31
C ASN A 14 -7.01 14.68 6.54
N LEU A 15 -6.48 14.26 7.68
CA LEU A 15 -7.24 14.18 8.93
C LEU A 15 -7.73 15.55 9.37
N TYR A 16 -6.84 16.54 9.36
CA TYR A 16 -7.17 17.91 9.77
C TYR A 16 -8.11 18.60 8.78
N ASP A 17 -7.97 18.33 7.49
CA ASP A 17 -8.88 18.81 6.45
C ASP A 17 -10.29 18.22 6.63
N ILE A 18 -10.40 16.92 6.96
CA ILE A 18 -11.66 16.26 7.31
C ILE A 18 -12.31 16.95 8.52
N ALA A 19 -11.56 17.18 9.60
CA ALA A 19 -12.08 17.86 10.79
C ALA A 19 -12.62 19.25 10.45
N LEU A 20 -11.86 20.05 9.71
CA LEU A 20 -12.29 21.39 9.30
C LEU A 20 -13.51 21.38 8.37
N LYS A 21 -13.64 20.39 7.51
CA LYS A 21 -14.76 20.25 6.59
C LYS A 21 -16.06 19.89 7.32
N HIS A 22 -15.97 18.96 8.27
CA HIS A 22 -17.14 18.37 8.93
C HIS A 22 -17.55 19.06 10.24
N CYS A 23 -16.61 19.70 10.94
CA CYS A 23 -16.99 20.47 12.13
C CYS A 23 -17.61 21.82 11.77
N PRO A 24 -18.68 22.24 12.47
CA PRO A 24 -19.36 23.51 12.20
C PRO A 24 -18.48 24.71 12.56
N ASP A 25 -18.92 25.90 12.15
CA ASP A 25 -18.34 27.16 12.62
C ASP A 25 -18.57 27.34 14.13
N ASN A 26 -17.66 28.03 14.80
CA ASN A 26 -17.58 28.15 16.28
C ASN A 26 -17.22 26.85 17.03
N SER A 27 -16.62 25.89 16.36
CA SER A 27 -16.11 24.66 16.96
C SER A 27 -14.90 24.88 17.88
N THR A 28 -14.70 23.95 18.79
CA THR A 28 -13.52 23.91 19.69
C THR A 28 -12.68 22.69 19.37
N PHE A 29 -11.43 22.91 18.99
CA PHE A 29 -10.44 21.91 18.63
C PHE A 29 -9.33 21.85 19.69
N VAL A 30 -8.80 20.65 19.92
CA VAL A 30 -7.66 20.42 20.80
C VAL A 30 -6.66 19.48 20.12
N GLU A 31 -5.40 19.87 20.11
CA GLU A 31 -4.25 19.04 19.75
C GLU A 31 -3.46 18.77 21.04
N VAL A 32 -3.17 17.50 21.33
CA VAL A 32 -2.40 17.05 22.49
C VAL A 32 -1.07 16.48 21.98
N GLY A 33 0.04 17.10 22.37
CA GLY A 33 1.36 16.82 21.84
C GLY A 33 1.67 17.72 20.63
N SER A 34 1.95 18.99 20.86
CA SER A 34 2.17 19.97 19.78
C SER A 34 3.65 20.15 19.40
N TRP A 35 4.59 19.67 20.25
CA TRP A 35 6.04 19.76 20.02
C TRP A 35 6.45 21.16 19.55
N MET A 36 7.14 21.27 18.40
CA MET A 36 7.55 22.54 17.79
C MET A 36 6.46 23.24 16.98
N GLY A 37 5.27 22.63 16.84
CA GLY A 37 4.09 23.24 16.24
C GLY A 37 3.89 23.02 14.74
N ARG A 38 4.49 22.00 14.13
CA ARG A 38 4.35 21.77 12.68
C ARG A 38 2.89 21.47 12.29
N SER A 39 2.24 20.53 12.96
CA SER A 39 0.83 20.18 12.81
C SER A 39 -0.09 21.36 13.23
N THR A 40 0.27 22.00 14.34
CA THR A 40 -0.43 23.18 14.88
C THR A 40 -0.42 24.34 13.86
N CYS A 41 0.73 24.64 13.25
CA CYS A 41 0.85 25.66 12.21
C CYS A 41 0.00 25.32 10.99
N TYR A 42 0.00 24.05 10.55
CA TYR A 42 -0.88 23.60 9.45
C TYR A 42 -2.35 23.87 9.78
N MET A 43 -2.83 23.42 10.94
CA MET A 43 -4.22 23.64 11.35
C MET A 43 -4.54 25.14 11.40
N GLY A 44 -3.67 25.96 11.97
CA GLY A 44 -3.83 27.42 12.02
C GLY A 44 -3.91 28.07 10.62
N GLU A 45 -3.06 27.66 9.68
CA GLU A 45 -3.11 28.11 8.29
C GLU A 45 -4.41 27.70 7.60
N GLN A 46 -4.91 26.48 7.84
CA GLN A 46 -6.18 26.04 7.26
C GLN A 46 -7.37 26.77 7.90
N ILE A 47 -7.39 26.99 9.22
CA ILE A 47 -8.44 27.82 9.89
C ILE A 47 -8.47 29.22 9.26
N LYS A 48 -7.31 29.86 9.10
CA LYS A 48 -7.17 31.17 8.46
C LYS A 48 -7.69 31.14 7.01
N LYS A 49 -7.27 30.15 6.22
CA LYS A 49 -7.62 29.97 4.81
C LYS A 49 -9.12 29.78 4.60
N PHE A 50 -9.75 28.95 5.42
CA PHE A 50 -11.19 28.70 5.33
C PHE A 50 -12.04 29.73 6.05
N SER A 51 -11.41 30.73 6.71
CA SER A 51 -12.07 31.78 7.48
C SER A 51 -13.08 31.26 8.51
N LYS A 52 -12.78 30.10 9.11
CA LYS A 52 -13.59 29.48 10.15
C LYS A 52 -13.30 30.10 11.52
N ASN A 53 -14.34 30.31 12.31
CA ASN A 53 -14.19 30.71 13.70
C ASN A 53 -14.01 29.48 14.59
N ILE A 54 -12.78 28.97 14.70
CA ILE A 54 -12.42 27.80 15.50
C ILE A 54 -11.59 28.25 16.70
N LYS A 55 -11.94 27.79 17.90
CA LYS A 55 -11.07 27.88 19.09
C LYS A 55 -10.15 26.68 19.08
N PHE A 56 -8.90 26.89 18.68
CA PHE A 56 -7.91 25.78 18.56
C PHE A 56 -6.90 25.86 19.70
N TYR A 57 -6.89 24.84 20.56
CA TYR A 57 -5.98 24.68 21.69
C TYR A 57 -4.85 23.74 21.35
N ALA A 58 -3.62 24.15 21.60
CA ALA A 58 -2.41 23.34 21.50
C ALA A 58 -1.92 23.03 22.90
N VAL A 59 -1.96 21.75 23.28
CA VAL A 59 -1.61 21.26 24.61
C VAL A 59 -0.28 20.53 24.55
N ASP A 60 0.69 21.02 25.32
CA ASP A 60 1.98 20.37 25.50
C ASP A 60 2.61 20.83 26.82
N THR A 61 3.49 20.04 27.39
CA THR A 61 4.34 20.47 28.49
C THR A 61 5.48 21.36 28.01
N TRP A 62 5.87 21.15 26.76
CA TRP A 62 7.11 21.67 26.14
C TRP A 62 8.36 21.37 26.97
N ALA A 63 8.31 20.27 27.73
CA ALA A 63 9.46 19.74 28.47
C ALA A 63 10.25 18.69 27.66
N GLY A 64 9.68 18.23 26.53
CA GLY A 64 10.21 17.14 25.73
C GLY A 64 9.81 15.76 26.25
N SER A 65 10.35 14.73 25.65
CA SER A 65 10.18 13.33 26.03
C SER A 65 11.49 12.63 26.30
N GLU A 66 11.43 11.38 26.75
CA GLU A 66 12.60 10.53 26.98
C GLU A 66 13.27 10.05 25.68
N GLU A 67 12.69 10.32 24.53
CA GLU A 67 13.26 9.94 23.23
C GLU A 67 14.60 10.62 22.97
N PRO A 68 15.62 9.88 22.47
CA PRO A 68 16.96 10.42 22.27
C PRO A 68 16.99 11.70 21.41
N GLN A 69 16.19 11.76 20.37
CA GLN A 69 16.10 12.91 19.47
C GLN A 69 15.55 14.17 20.17
N HIS A 70 14.56 13.98 21.05
CA HIS A 70 13.98 15.06 21.82
C HIS A 70 14.97 15.59 22.86
N LYS A 71 15.74 14.71 23.53
CA LYS A 71 16.80 15.11 24.46
C LYS A 71 17.88 15.95 23.79
N GLU A 72 18.38 15.48 22.65
CA GLU A 72 19.41 16.22 21.87
C GLU A 72 18.90 17.63 21.47
N THR A 73 17.65 17.72 21.03
CA THR A 73 17.04 19.00 20.68
C THR A 73 16.94 19.94 21.88
N ILE A 74 16.53 19.43 23.03
CA ILE A 74 16.38 20.22 24.26
C ILE A 74 17.74 20.70 24.75
N GLU A 75 18.79 19.85 24.74
CA GLU A 75 20.15 20.22 25.10
C GLU A 75 20.65 21.38 24.23
N LYS A 76 20.45 21.30 22.89
CA LYS A 76 20.82 22.38 21.97
C LYS A 76 20.12 23.70 22.29
N LEU A 77 18.81 23.63 22.60
CA LEU A 77 18.03 24.83 22.94
C LEU A 77 18.49 25.45 24.27
N GLN A 78 18.82 24.61 25.24
CA GLN A 78 19.34 25.09 26.54
C GLN A 78 20.69 25.81 26.39
N ASP A 79 21.57 25.36 25.51
CA ASP A 79 22.84 26.04 25.19
C ASP A 79 22.61 27.45 24.60
N GLU A 80 21.48 27.66 23.92
CA GLU A 80 21.04 28.92 23.35
C GLU A 80 20.19 29.79 24.32
N ASN A 81 19.93 29.33 25.54
CA ASN A 81 18.99 29.90 26.51
C ASN A 81 17.56 30.03 25.97
N LEU A 82 17.12 29.07 25.15
CA LEU A 82 15.76 28.97 24.60
C LEU A 82 15.03 27.77 25.20
N THR A 83 13.73 27.86 25.26
CA THR A 83 12.86 26.73 25.59
C THR A 83 12.14 26.21 24.35
N LEU A 84 11.71 24.97 24.38
CA LEU A 84 10.88 24.39 23.31
C LEU A 84 9.59 25.22 23.11
N PHE A 85 9.03 25.78 24.19
CA PHE A 85 7.87 26.67 24.11
C PHE A 85 8.18 27.99 23.39
N ASP A 86 9.40 28.52 23.52
CA ASP A 86 9.81 29.73 22.76
C ASP A 86 9.91 29.44 21.27
N ILE A 87 10.44 28.28 20.91
CA ILE A 87 10.50 27.81 19.52
C ILE A 87 9.09 27.62 18.94
N PHE A 88 8.20 26.95 19.69
CA PHE A 88 6.79 26.81 19.31
C PHE A 88 6.15 28.17 19.01
N LYS A 89 6.27 29.15 19.92
CA LYS A 89 5.74 30.50 19.72
C LYS A 89 6.39 31.21 18.52
N PHE A 90 7.70 31.02 18.32
CA PHE A 90 8.41 31.57 17.17
C PHE A 90 7.84 31.01 15.85
N HIS A 91 7.57 29.72 15.79
CA HIS A 91 6.96 29.08 14.61
C HIS A 91 5.53 29.58 14.34
N LEU A 92 4.69 29.68 15.38
CA LEU A 92 3.33 30.23 15.21
C LEU A 92 3.38 31.66 14.64
N LYS A 93 4.31 32.49 15.12
CA LYS A 93 4.48 33.86 14.62
C LYS A 93 5.05 33.86 13.20
N GLY A 94 6.03 33.00 12.92
CA GLY A 94 6.64 32.85 11.59
C GLY A 94 5.63 32.43 10.52
N CYS A 95 4.69 31.55 10.87
CA CYS A 95 3.57 31.11 10.02
C CYS A 95 2.37 32.07 10.05
N GLU A 96 2.41 33.16 10.82
CA GLU A 96 1.31 34.14 10.98
C GLU A 96 -0.01 33.51 11.46
N VAL A 97 0.08 32.53 12.38
CA VAL A 97 -1.08 31.79 12.91
C VAL A 97 -1.25 31.93 14.41
N GLN A 98 -0.44 32.74 15.08
CA GLN A 98 -0.47 32.93 16.54
C GLN A 98 -1.84 33.40 17.09
N ASP A 99 -2.64 34.07 16.27
CA ASP A 99 -3.98 34.55 16.65
C ASP A 99 -5.06 33.47 16.52
N TYR A 100 -4.74 32.35 15.92
CA TYR A 100 -5.63 31.22 15.71
C TYR A 100 -5.39 30.05 16.67
N VAL A 101 -4.31 30.11 17.48
CA VAL A 101 -3.87 29.03 18.36
C VAL A 101 -3.80 29.51 19.80
N ILE A 102 -4.35 28.73 20.71
CA ILE A 102 -4.34 28.98 22.16
C ILE A 102 -3.43 27.95 22.82
N PRO A 103 -2.17 28.27 23.14
CA PRO A 103 -1.27 27.34 23.81
C PRO A 103 -1.70 27.08 25.27
N LEU A 104 -1.68 25.81 25.68
CA LEU A 104 -1.86 25.39 27.07
C LEU A 104 -0.60 24.62 27.51
N GLN A 105 0.30 25.30 28.23
CA GLN A 105 1.53 24.69 28.74
C GLN A 105 1.23 23.88 30.00
N THR A 106 0.83 22.62 29.82
CA THR A 106 0.47 21.72 30.91
C THR A 106 0.48 20.26 30.41
N THR A 107 0.32 19.31 31.34
CA THR A 107 0.15 17.89 30.97
C THR A 107 -1.21 17.65 30.34
N SER A 108 -1.32 16.63 29.48
CA SER A 108 -2.55 16.21 28.80
C SER A 108 -3.74 16.07 29.78
N LEU A 109 -3.59 15.30 30.85
CA LEU A 109 -4.66 15.04 31.82
C LEU A 109 -5.12 16.31 32.56
N LYS A 110 -4.17 17.22 32.91
CA LYS A 110 -4.52 18.51 33.51
C LYS A 110 -5.24 19.42 32.53
N ALA A 111 -4.85 19.41 31.28
CA ALA A 111 -5.56 20.15 30.24
C ALA A 111 -6.98 19.61 30.02
N ALA A 112 -7.15 18.29 29.94
CA ALA A 112 -8.48 17.67 29.80
C ALA A 112 -9.45 18.08 30.94
N SER A 113 -8.93 18.23 32.18
CA SER A 113 -9.75 18.65 33.32
C SER A 113 -10.27 20.09 33.25
N GLN A 114 -9.76 20.92 32.31
CA GLN A 114 -10.22 22.31 32.13
C GLN A 114 -11.42 22.40 31.14
N PHE A 115 -11.76 21.31 30.48
CA PHE A 115 -12.87 21.25 29.53
C PHE A 115 -14.08 20.53 30.16
N GLU A 116 -15.26 21.04 29.91
CA GLU A 116 -16.50 20.36 30.28
C GLU A 116 -16.74 19.14 29.40
N ASP A 117 -17.48 18.15 29.91
CA ASP A 117 -17.90 17.01 29.11
C ASP A 117 -18.79 17.47 27.93
N ASN A 118 -18.62 16.83 26.76
CA ASN A 118 -19.33 17.16 25.52
C ASN A 118 -19.16 18.62 25.08
N SER A 119 -17.97 19.22 25.27
CA SER A 119 -17.66 20.59 24.88
C SER A 119 -16.77 20.73 23.63
N LEU A 120 -16.07 19.64 23.23
CA LEU A 120 -15.09 19.66 22.16
C LEU A 120 -15.65 19.04 20.87
N ASP A 121 -15.35 19.64 19.74
CA ASP A 121 -15.76 19.14 18.43
C ASP A 121 -14.70 18.22 17.81
N PHE A 122 -13.42 18.48 18.12
CA PHE A 122 -12.29 17.70 17.61
C PHE A 122 -11.17 17.62 18.66
N VAL A 123 -10.66 16.42 18.90
CA VAL A 123 -9.47 16.17 19.74
C VAL A 123 -8.51 15.29 18.95
N HIS A 124 -7.26 15.69 18.88
CA HIS A 124 -6.17 14.90 18.31
C HIS A 124 -5.11 14.59 19.36
N ILE A 125 -4.76 13.31 19.53
CA ILE A 125 -3.79 12.83 20.54
C ILE A 125 -2.53 12.36 19.79
N ASP A 126 -1.43 13.06 20.02
CA ASP A 126 -0.11 12.78 19.45
C ASP A 126 0.99 13.09 20.49
N ALA A 127 0.89 12.52 21.69
CA ALA A 127 1.76 12.84 22.82
C ALA A 127 2.69 11.68 23.22
N SER A 128 2.16 10.58 23.70
CA SER A 128 2.91 9.41 24.16
C SER A 128 2.56 8.19 23.33
N HIS A 129 3.47 7.21 23.25
CA HIS A 129 3.29 6.01 22.42
C HIS A 129 3.19 4.71 23.26
N ASP A 130 3.36 4.81 24.59
CA ASP A 130 3.16 3.68 25.48
C ASP A 130 1.67 3.49 25.83
N TYR A 131 1.31 2.24 26.10
CA TYR A 131 -0.08 1.82 26.31
C TYR A 131 -0.79 2.59 27.42
N GLU A 132 -0.15 2.73 28.61
CA GLU A 132 -0.76 3.33 29.78
C GLU A 132 -1.10 4.81 29.58
N ASN A 133 -0.18 5.55 28.98
CA ASN A 133 -0.38 6.99 28.75
C ASN A 133 -1.40 7.25 27.62
N VAL A 134 -1.34 6.48 26.53
CA VAL A 134 -2.32 6.60 25.42
C VAL A 134 -3.73 6.26 25.92
N LEU A 135 -3.88 5.19 26.70
CA LEU A 135 -5.18 4.82 27.27
C LEU A 135 -5.70 5.90 28.21
N ALA A 136 -4.85 6.43 29.10
CA ALA A 136 -5.22 7.51 30.03
C ALA A 136 -5.62 8.79 29.28
N ASP A 137 -4.95 9.13 28.19
CA ASP A 137 -5.31 10.26 27.36
C ASP A 137 -6.68 10.04 26.68
N ILE A 138 -6.92 8.87 26.10
CA ILE A 138 -8.23 8.56 25.50
C ILE A 138 -9.34 8.63 26.57
N GLU A 139 -9.13 8.04 27.74
CA GLU A 139 -10.09 8.06 28.86
C GLU A 139 -10.41 9.48 29.34
N ALA A 140 -9.41 10.36 29.39
CA ALA A 140 -9.58 11.75 29.81
C ALA A 140 -10.27 12.62 28.75
N TRP A 141 -9.93 12.45 27.48
CA TRP A 141 -10.40 13.32 26.41
C TRP A 141 -11.71 12.86 25.76
N TYR A 142 -11.98 11.56 25.66
CA TYR A 142 -13.21 11.06 25.02
C TYR A 142 -14.51 11.59 25.67
N PRO A 143 -14.64 11.69 27.00
CA PRO A 143 -15.81 12.31 27.62
C PRO A 143 -16.02 13.76 27.19
N LYS A 144 -14.93 14.51 26.89
CA LYS A 144 -14.96 15.92 26.50
C LYS A 144 -15.47 16.14 25.08
N VAL A 145 -15.35 15.14 24.21
CA VAL A 145 -15.83 15.21 22.84
C VAL A 145 -17.36 15.22 22.82
N LYS A 146 -17.96 16.10 22.01
CA LYS A 146 -19.41 16.19 21.80
C LYS A 146 -19.94 14.94 21.05
N PRO A 147 -21.23 14.60 21.20
CA PRO A 147 -21.89 13.74 20.21
C PRO A 147 -21.74 14.34 18.81
N GLY A 148 -21.31 13.52 17.83
CA GLY A 148 -20.97 13.97 16.48
C GLY A 148 -19.56 14.53 16.31
N GLY A 149 -18.84 14.83 17.38
CA GLY A 149 -17.44 15.26 17.35
C GLY A 149 -16.46 14.10 17.15
N PHE A 150 -15.19 14.43 16.94
CA PHE A 150 -14.15 13.48 16.62
C PHE A 150 -13.08 13.39 17.70
N ILE A 151 -12.66 12.18 18.04
CA ILE A 151 -11.39 11.90 18.72
C ILE A 151 -10.49 11.13 17.78
N THR A 152 -9.23 11.52 17.71
CA THR A 152 -8.27 11.03 16.73
C THR A 152 -6.90 10.92 17.38
N GLY A 153 -5.98 10.19 16.75
CA GLY A 153 -4.57 10.21 17.17
C GLY A 153 -3.65 9.64 16.09
N ASP A 154 -2.37 9.87 16.29
CA ASP A 154 -1.32 9.40 15.40
C ASP A 154 -0.78 8.01 15.79
N ASP A 155 0.19 7.52 15.07
CA ASP A 155 1.04 6.37 15.36
C ASP A 155 0.32 5.03 15.60
N TYR A 156 -0.82 4.81 14.92
CA TYR A 156 -1.44 3.48 14.86
C TYR A 156 -0.65 2.57 13.92
N VAL A 157 0.51 2.11 14.38
CA VAL A 157 1.50 1.36 13.61
C VAL A 157 2.20 0.33 14.47
N ILE A 158 2.68 -0.77 13.86
CA ILE A 158 3.24 -1.93 14.57
C ILE A 158 4.41 -1.57 15.49
N ASN A 159 5.19 -0.56 15.14
CA ASN A 159 6.32 -0.08 15.96
C ASN A 159 5.86 0.58 17.27
N TRP A 160 4.63 1.03 17.32
CA TRP A 160 3.99 1.63 18.50
C TRP A 160 2.81 0.77 18.97
N GLY A 161 3.10 -0.50 19.28
CA GLY A 161 2.09 -1.48 19.72
C GLY A 161 1.24 -1.02 20.91
N GLY A 162 1.75 -0.14 21.76
CA GLY A 162 1.00 0.48 22.86
C GLY A 162 -0.18 1.31 22.38
N VAL A 163 0.00 2.09 21.29
CA VAL A 163 -1.09 2.87 20.67
C VAL A 163 -2.16 1.95 20.11
N ILE A 164 -1.76 0.91 19.36
CA ILE A 164 -2.69 -0.07 18.77
C ILE A 164 -3.51 -0.75 19.89
N GLN A 165 -2.84 -1.18 20.96
CA GLN A 165 -3.50 -1.85 22.07
C GLN A 165 -4.51 -0.94 22.77
N ALA A 166 -4.11 0.28 23.13
CA ALA A 166 -4.98 1.23 23.85
C ALA A 166 -6.22 1.60 23.00
N VAL A 167 -6.04 1.88 21.72
CA VAL A 167 -7.14 2.23 20.80
C VAL A 167 -8.09 1.05 20.66
N ASN A 168 -7.59 -0.16 20.40
CA ASN A 168 -8.44 -1.34 20.22
C ASN A 168 -9.20 -1.71 21.50
N GLU A 169 -8.56 -1.61 22.66
CA GLU A 169 -9.20 -1.92 23.93
C GLU A 169 -10.28 -0.90 24.27
N TYR A 170 -9.97 0.40 24.21
CA TYR A 170 -10.94 1.44 24.56
C TYR A 170 -12.14 1.52 23.62
N PHE A 171 -11.90 1.33 22.32
CA PHE A 171 -12.93 1.37 21.31
C PHE A 171 -13.51 -0.01 20.95
N THR A 172 -13.28 -1.03 21.78
CA THR A 172 -13.98 -2.32 21.65
C THR A 172 -15.48 -2.08 21.52
N GLY A 173 -16.09 -2.63 20.48
CA GLY A 173 -17.51 -2.40 20.21
C GLY A 173 -17.85 -1.04 19.56
N LYS A 174 -16.86 -0.29 19.05
CA LYS A 174 -17.05 0.99 18.34
C LYS A 174 -16.23 1.01 17.07
N SER A 175 -16.70 1.70 16.04
CA SER A 175 -15.98 1.82 14.77
C SER A 175 -14.80 2.79 14.89
N VAL A 176 -13.63 2.33 14.49
CA VAL A 176 -12.43 3.16 14.32
C VAL A 176 -12.02 3.12 12.85
N ILE A 177 -11.74 4.27 12.26
CA ILE A 177 -11.26 4.43 10.90
C ILE A 177 -9.75 4.65 10.94
N LEU A 178 -9.03 3.99 10.05
CA LEU A 178 -7.59 4.08 9.96
C LEU A 178 -7.21 4.76 8.64
N LEU A 179 -6.84 6.03 8.72
CA LEU A 179 -6.40 6.80 7.57
C LEU A 179 -4.91 6.60 7.33
N ASN A 180 -4.51 6.45 6.08
CA ASN A 180 -3.11 6.41 5.72
C ASN A 180 -2.44 7.76 6.02
N ARG A 181 -1.23 7.70 6.54
CA ARG A 181 -0.38 8.85 6.83
C ARG A 181 0.36 9.24 5.54
N GLY A 182 -0.24 10.13 4.75
CA GLY A 182 0.24 10.45 3.40
C GLY A 182 0.21 9.22 2.49
N ASP A 183 1.30 8.98 1.77
CA ASP A 183 1.53 7.82 0.88
C ASP A 183 2.05 6.56 1.63
N MET A 184 2.26 6.64 2.94
CA MET A 184 2.79 5.51 3.72
C MET A 184 1.66 4.56 4.14
N THR A 185 1.56 3.42 3.48
CA THR A 185 0.51 2.42 3.72
C THR A 185 0.60 1.72 5.09
N LEU A 186 1.76 1.77 5.74
CA LEU A 186 2.01 1.11 7.03
C LEU A 186 1.80 2.02 8.24
N ASN A 187 1.87 3.34 8.06
CA ASN A 187 1.67 4.31 9.15
C ASN A 187 0.26 4.89 9.05
N LYS A 188 -0.50 4.79 10.11
CA LYS A 188 -1.90 5.20 10.13
C LYS A 188 -2.19 6.15 11.27
N VAL A 189 -3.12 7.05 11.03
CA VAL A 189 -3.81 7.81 12.08
C VAL A 189 -5.17 7.17 12.29
N TRP A 190 -5.59 7.10 13.55
CA TRP A 190 -6.89 6.58 13.91
C TRP A 190 -7.90 7.70 14.16
N LEU A 191 -9.16 7.43 13.85
CA LEU A 191 -10.26 8.36 14.01
C LEU A 191 -11.50 7.62 14.48
N HIS A 192 -12.14 8.16 15.53
CA HIS A 192 -13.44 7.72 15.99
C HIS A 192 -14.38 8.92 16.12
N GLN A 193 -15.60 8.80 15.58
CA GLN A 193 -16.66 9.80 15.76
C GLN A 193 -17.58 9.38 16.91
N LYS A 194 -17.68 10.23 17.94
CA LYS A 194 -18.52 9.96 19.09
C LYS A 194 -19.99 10.09 18.75
N GLN A 195 -20.79 9.02 18.92
CA GLN A 195 -22.25 9.04 18.73
C GLN A 195 -22.69 9.76 17.44
N GLY A 196 -21.98 9.53 16.35
CA GLY A 196 -22.33 10.08 15.04
C GLY A 196 -23.63 9.51 14.48
N GLU A 197 -24.11 10.10 13.40
CA GLU A 197 -25.29 9.58 12.70
C GLU A 197 -25.06 8.11 12.28
N LYS A 198 -26.10 7.31 12.50
CA LYS A 198 -26.09 5.90 12.08
C LYS A 198 -26.11 5.85 10.56
N MET A 199 -25.10 5.19 10.00
CA MET A 199 -25.08 4.93 8.56
C MET A 199 -26.11 3.89 8.17
N GLU A 200 -26.94 4.19 7.18
CA GLU A 200 -27.85 3.22 6.58
C GLU A 200 -27.07 2.28 5.68
N VAL A 201 -26.98 1.01 6.05
CA VAL A 201 -26.22 -0.02 5.34
C VAL A 201 -27.10 -1.22 5.07
N THR A 202 -27.11 -1.71 3.84
CA THR A 202 -27.75 -2.99 3.50
C THR A 202 -26.70 -4.11 3.52
N LEU A 203 -26.98 -5.15 4.31
CA LEU A 203 -26.29 -6.43 4.22
C LEU A 203 -26.79 -7.19 3.02
N TYR A 204 -25.91 -7.67 2.14
CA TYR A 204 -26.30 -8.54 1.04
C TYR A 204 -25.42 -9.80 0.98
N ALA A 205 -26.05 -10.91 0.66
CA ALA A 205 -25.39 -12.21 0.64
C ALA A 205 -25.91 -13.09 -0.51
N ILE A 206 -25.14 -14.14 -0.81
CA ILE A 206 -25.61 -15.26 -1.63
C ILE A 206 -25.66 -16.53 -0.77
N ALA A 207 -26.64 -17.36 -0.96
CA ALA A 207 -26.83 -18.57 -0.16
C ALA A 207 -26.99 -19.83 -1.03
N LYS A 208 -26.50 -20.95 -0.52
CA LYS A 208 -26.80 -22.30 -1.03
C LYS A 208 -26.56 -23.36 0.02
N ASN A 209 -27.63 -23.95 0.56
CA ASN A 209 -27.56 -25.01 1.57
C ASN A 209 -26.77 -24.59 2.82
N GLU A 210 -27.20 -23.50 3.42
CA GLU A 210 -26.55 -22.86 4.58
C GLU A 210 -27.40 -22.99 5.87
N GLU A 211 -28.34 -23.94 5.93
CA GLU A 211 -29.29 -24.14 7.06
C GLU A 211 -28.60 -24.06 8.43
N LYS A 212 -27.42 -24.64 8.58
CA LYS A 212 -26.66 -24.67 9.83
C LYS A 212 -26.08 -23.30 10.26
N ASN A 213 -25.97 -22.34 9.33
CA ASN A 213 -25.36 -21.01 9.56
C ASN A 213 -26.45 -19.92 9.70
N ILE A 214 -27.74 -20.25 9.49
CA ILE A 214 -28.82 -19.26 9.41
C ILE A 214 -29.03 -18.52 10.72
N GLU A 215 -29.04 -19.20 11.85
CA GLU A 215 -29.28 -18.58 13.16
C GLU A 215 -28.25 -17.45 13.43
N LYS A 216 -26.98 -17.73 13.18
CA LYS A 216 -25.91 -16.78 13.37
C LYS A 216 -25.96 -15.62 12.37
N PHE A 217 -26.31 -15.92 11.11
CA PHE A 217 -26.49 -14.88 10.09
C PHE A 217 -27.67 -13.96 10.41
N ILE A 218 -28.79 -14.50 10.92
CA ILE A 218 -29.93 -13.69 11.38
C ILE A 218 -29.52 -12.75 12.50
N GLU A 219 -28.72 -13.21 13.47
CA GLU A 219 -28.25 -12.35 14.55
C GLU A 219 -27.35 -11.23 14.00
N THR A 220 -26.44 -11.55 13.10
CA THR A 220 -25.60 -10.55 12.41
C THR A 220 -26.44 -9.56 11.61
N SER A 221 -27.48 -10.00 10.93
CA SER A 221 -28.35 -9.15 10.10
C SER A 221 -29.03 -8.03 10.86
N LYS A 222 -29.28 -8.20 12.17
CA LYS A 222 -29.88 -7.16 13.03
C LYS A 222 -29.02 -5.92 13.20
N LYS A 223 -27.72 -6.00 12.91
CA LYS A 223 -26.80 -4.85 12.94
C LYS A 223 -27.01 -3.90 11.75
N PHE A 224 -27.72 -4.33 10.72
CA PHE A 224 -27.90 -3.61 9.46
C PHE A 224 -29.30 -3.03 9.33
N SER A 225 -29.46 -1.97 8.55
CA SER A 225 -30.75 -1.33 8.29
C SER A 225 -31.64 -2.19 7.40
N HIS A 226 -31.03 -3.01 6.56
CA HIS A 226 -31.72 -3.87 5.61
C HIS A 226 -30.87 -5.11 5.30
N THR A 227 -31.49 -6.22 4.93
CA THR A 227 -30.77 -7.44 4.56
C THR A 227 -31.42 -8.11 3.37
N VAL A 228 -30.60 -8.45 2.37
CA VAL A 228 -31.01 -9.10 1.13
C VAL A 228 -30.17 -10.36 0.91
N VAL A 229 -30.81 -11.46 0.60
CA VAL A 229 -30.15 -12.73 0.24
C VAL A 229 -30.59 -13.19 -1.12
N VAL A 230 -29.64 -13.58 -1.98
CA VAL A 230 -29.94 -14.27 -3.24
C VAL A 230 -29.63 -15.75 -3.07
N ASP A 231 -30.68 -16.59 -3.14
CA ASP A 231 -30.54 -18.04 -3.09
C ASP A 231 -30.18 -18.60 -4.47
N THR A 232 -29.12 -19.39 -4.54
CA THR A 232 -28.58 -19.96 -5.79
C THR A 232 -29.07 -21.41 -6.03
N GLY A 233 -30.14 -21.81 -5.35
CA GLY A 233 -30.79 -23.10 -5.50
C GLY A 233 -30.56 -24.03 -4.31
N SER A 234 -30.89 -23.58 -3.11
CA SER A 234 -30.93 -24.42 -1.90
C SER A 234 -31.98 -25.52 -1.96
N THR A 235 -31.65 -26.64 -1.36
CA THR A 235 -32.54 -27.83 -1.25
C THR A 235 -32.83 -28.22 0.19
N ASP A 236 -32.21 -27.50 1.14
CA ASP A 236 -32.45 -27.60 2.59
C ASP A 236 -33.40 -26.47 3.05
N LYS A 237 -33.48 -26.23 4.36
CA LYS A 237 -34.37 -25.20 4.92
C LYS A 237 -33.83 -23.79 4.86
N THR A 238 -32.73 -23.53 4.14
CA THR A 238 -32.09 -22.21 4.05
C THR A 238 -33.09 -21.10 3.71
N VAL A 239 -33.85 -21.27 2.63
CA VAL A 239 -34.81 -20.25 2.14
C VAL A 239 -36.00 -20.07 3.10
N GLU A 240 -36.52 -21.18 3.66
CA GLU A 240 -37.61 -21.15 4.63
C GLU A 240 -37.22 -20.32 5.86
N LEU A 241 -36.11 -20.66 6.50
CA LEU A 241 -35.63 -19.99 7.74
C LEU A 241 -35.29 -18.52 7.53
N LEU A 242 -34.69 -18.17 6.39
CA LEU A 242 -34.43 -16.77 6.05
C LEU A 242 -35.72 -15.96 5.91
N LYS A 243 -36.72 -16.47 5.21
CA LYS A 243 -38.02 -15.82 5.02
C LYS A 243 -38.79 -15.68 6.34
N GLU A 244 -38.77 -16.71 7.18
CA GLU A 244 -39.39 -16.69 8.51
C GLU A 244 -38.80 -15.62 9.43
N SER A 245 -37.50 -15.31 9.28
CA SER A 245 -36.83 -14.23 10.02
C SER A 245 -37.10 -12.82 9.48
N GLY A 246 -37.85 -12.69 8.39
CA GLY A 246 -38.17 -11.41 7.75
C GLY A 246 -37.09 -10.88 6.78
N ILE A 247 -36.10 -11.69 6.42
CA ILE A 247 -35.06 -11.33 5.45
C ILE A 247 -35.63 -11.42 4.03
N GLU A 248 -35.34 -10.43 3.19
CA GLU A 248 -35.73 -10.44 1.76
C GLU A 248 -34.89 -11.48 1.01
N VAL A 249 -35.54 -12.52 0.48
CA VAL A 249 -34.87 -13.60 -0.27
C VAL A 249 -35.34 -13.60 -1.72
N TYR A 250 -34.39 -13.54 -2.64
CA TYR A 250 -34.60 -13.63 -4.08
C TYR A 250 -33.96 -14.90 -4.63
N GLU A 251 -34.57 -15.51 -5.64
CA GLU A 251 -34.07 -16.73 -6.22
C GLU A 251 -33.24 -16.47 -7.48
N HIS A 252 -32.12 -17.13 -7.57
CA HIS A 252 -31.23 -17.13 -8.75
C HIS A 252 -30.66 -18.55 -8.95
N PRO A 253 -31.52 -19.52 -9.26
CA PRO A 253 -31.07 -20.90 -9.36
C PRO A 253 -30.04 -21.04 -10.47
N GLN A 254 -28.86 -21.53 -10.14
CA GLN A 254 -27.81 -21.80 -11.07
C GLN A 254 -27.47 -23.29 -11.11
N THR A 255 -27.28 -23.81 -12.30
CA THR A 255 -26.75 -25.17 -12.44
C THR A 255 -25.28 -25.23 -12.09
N ARG A 256 -24.82 -26.37 -11.58
CA ARG A 256 -23.37 -26.54 -11.26
C ARG A 256 -22.45 -26.26 -12.45
N LYS A 257 -22.90 -26.51 -13.67
CA LYS A 257 -22.16 -26.35 -14.91
C LYS A 257 -21.97 -24.85 -15.31
N GLU A 258 -22.97 -24.02 -14.97
CA GLU A 258 -23.02 -22.61 -15.39
C GLU A 258 -22.83 -21.65 -14.23
N PHE A 259 -22.47 -22.18 -13.06
CA PHE A 259 -22.36 -21.40 -11.84
C PHE A 259 -21.38 -20.23 -11.97
N ASP A 260 -21.83 -19.07 -11.50
CA ASP A 260 -21.08 -17.81 -11.56
C ASP A 260 -21.40 -17.00 -10.31
N PHE A 261 -20.43 -16.94 -9.39
CA PHE A 261 -20.58 -16.25 -8.12
C PHE A 261 -20.75 -14.73 -8.31
N SER A 262 -20.03 -14.12 -9.25
CA SER A 262 -20.13 -12.69 -9.49
C SER A 262 -21.51 -12.26 -9.96
N LYS A 263 -22.16 -13.07 -10.81
CA LYS A 263 -23.54 -12.81 -11.24
C LYS A 263 -24.54 -12.87 -10.08
N ALA A 264 -24.42 -13.87 -9.21
CA ALA A 264 -25.28 -13.97 -8.05
C ALA A 264 -25.09 -12.79 -7.09
N ARG A 265 -23.83 -12.38 -6.82
CA ARG A 265 -23.54 -11.21 -5.98
C ARG A 265 -24.00 -9.90 -6.61
N ASN A 266 -23.81 -9.71 -7.92
CA ASN A 266 -24.32 -8.53 -8.62
C ASN A 266 -25.85 -8.45 -8.60
N GLN A 267 -26.52 -9.60 -8.70
CA GLN A 267 -27.95 -9.63 -8.52
C GLN A 267 -28.35 -9.26 -7.09
N ALA A 268 -27.69 -9.78 -6.06
CA ALA A 268 -27.94 -9.38 -4.68
C ALA A 268 -27.68 -7.88 -4.47
N LEU A 269 -26.58 -7.36 -5.01
CA LEU A 269 -26.24 -5.93 -4.97
C LEU A 269 -27.31 -5.06 -5.68
N SER A 270 -27.95 -5.54 -6.74
CA SER A 270 -28.99 -4.80 -7.45
C SER A 270 -30.27 -4.56 -6.63
N TYR A 271 -30.50 -5.34 -5.58
CA TYR A 271 -31.61 -5.17 -4.65
C TYR A 271 -31.28 -4.28 -3.45
N VAL A 272 -30.02 -3.86 -3.31
CA VAL A 272 -29.60 -2.93 -2.25
C VAL A 272 -30.21 -1.56 -2.46
N LYS A 273 -30.89 -1.02 -1.43
CA LYS A 273 -31.63 0.25 -1.49
C LYS A 273 -30.88 1.42 -0.86
N THR A 274 -29.86 1.14 -0.05
CA THR A 274 -29.05 2.14 0.64
C THR A 274 -27.83 2.56 -0.18
N ASP A 275 -27.25 3.69 0.12
CA ASP A 275 -26.01 4.17 -0.55
C ASP A 275 -24.80 3.30 -0.23
N TRP A 276 -24.85 2.57 0.89
CA TRP A 276 -23.81 1.70 1.34
C TRP A 276 -24.27 0.24 1.44
N ALA A 277 -23.43 -0.66 0.99
CA ALA A 277 -23.64 -2.09 0.94
C ALA A 277 -22.53 -2.85 1.67
N PHE A 278 -22.90 -3.90 2.38
CA PHE A 278 -21.96 -4.81 3.04
C PHE A 278 -22.20 -6.23 2.53
N SER A 279 -21.17 -6.86 1.97
CA SER A 279 -21.22 -8.25 1.51
C SER A 279 -20.67 -9.20 2.57
N LEU A 280 -21.47 -10.16 3.01
CA LEU A 280 -21.04 -11.19 3.96
C LEU A 280 -21.57 -12.56 3.52
N ASP A 281 -20.73 -13.59 3.54
CA ASP A 281 -21.18 -14.95 3.32
C ASP A 281 -21.86 -15.50 4.60
N LEU A 282 -22.83 -16.42 4.46
CA LEU A 282 -23.56 -16.92 5.63
C LEU A 282 -22.68 -17.71 6.61
N ASN A 283 -21.53 -18.21 6.15
CA ASN A 283 -20.54 -18.91 6.97
C ASN A 283 -19.38 -18.01 7.41
N GLU A 284 -19.56 -16.70 7.36
CA GLU A 284 -18.62 -15.70 7.87
C GLU A 284 -19.18 -15.04 9.12
N ASP A 285 -18.31 -14.79 10.10
CA ASP A 285 -18.63 -14.14 11.36
C ASP A 285 -18.16 -12.70 11.29
N LEU A 286 -19.06 -11.78 11.60
CA LEU A 286 -18.75 -10.35 11.69
C LEU A 286 -18.57 -10.00 13.18
N ASP A 287 -17.33 -9.98 13.63
CA ASP A 287 -17.01 -9.80 15.04
C ASP A 287 -17.26 -8.36 15.50
N GLU A 288 -16.80 -7.38 14.72
CA GLU A 288 -16.93 -5.98 15.05
C GLU A 288 -17.47 -5.18 13.85
N PHE A 289 -18.70 -4.72 13.94
CA PHE A 289 -19.29 -3.79 12.98
C PHE A 289 -20.30 -2.88 13.67
N PHE A 290 -20.01 -1.61 13.67
CA PHE A 290 -20.86 -0.57 14.25
C PHE A 290 -21.03 0.54 13.24
N PRO A 291 -22.19 0.67 12.57
CA PRO A 291 -22.44 1.72 11.59
C PRO A 291 -22.58 3.12 12.21
N GLU A 292 -22.70 3.19 13.54
CA GLU A 292 -22.67 4.43 14.28
C GLU A 292 -21.26 5.04 14.22
N GLY A 293 -21.17 6.33 13.89
CA GLY A 293 -19.90 7.06 13.81
C GLY A 293 -19.19 7.02 12.46
N LEU A 294 -19.72 6.30 11.47
CA LEU A 294 -19.19 6.31 10.11
C LEU A 294 -19.92 7.31 9.18
N GLY A 295 -21.13 7.75 9.55
CA GLY A 295 -22.05 8.46 8.65
C GLY A 295 -21.52 9.78 8.11
N VAL A 296 -20.96 10.64 8.97
CA VAL A 296 -20.55 12.01 8.58
C VAL A 296 -19.40 12.03 7.60
N ILE A 297 -18.41 11.14 7.78
CA ILE A 297 -17.24 11.09 6.91
C ILE A 297 -17.39 10.11 5.74
N SER A 298 -18.49 9.38 5.68
CA SER A 298 -18.74 8.43 4.59
C SER A 298 -18.74 9.07 3.20
N GLY A 299 -19.00 10.38 3.12
CA GLY A 299 -18.92 11.16 1.88
C GLY A 299 -17.53 11.18 1.22
N GLU A 300 -16.47 10.97 2.01
CA GLU A 300 -15.09 11.06 1.55
C GLU A 300 -14.57 9.74 0.92
N PHE A 301 -15.26 8.62 1.16
CA PHE A 301 -14.76 7.29 0.80
C PHE A 301 -15.69 6.54 -0.14
N THR A 302 -15.12 5.61 -0.90
CA THR A 302 -15.86 4.70 -1.77
C THR A 302 -15.98 3.29 -1.18
N ALA A 303 -15.02 2.88 -0.34
CA ALA A 303 -15.08 1.62 0.39
C ALA A 303 -14.29 1.63 1.69
N PHE A 304 -14.64 0.70 2.56
CA PHE A 304 -13.92 0.38 3.78
C PHE A 304 -13.28 -1.01 3.66
N ARG A 305 -11.98 -1.10 3.93
CA ARG A 305 -11.25 -2.35 3.98
C ARG A 305 -11.26 -2.88 5.40
N HIS A 306 -11.31 -4.20 5.55
CA HIS A 306 -11.37 -4.89 6.83
C HIS A 306 -10.34 -6.01 6.89
N GLU A 307 -10.01 -6.44 8.10
CA GLU A 307 -9.20 -7.61 8.33
C GLU A 307 -10.05 -8.88 8.21
N ARG A 308 -9.48 -9.91 7.57
CA ARG A 308 -10.10 -11.21 7.48
C ARG A 308 -9.25 -12.24 8.20
N TYR A 309 -9.91 -13.03 9.01
CA TYR A 309 -9.32 -14.16 9.72
C TYR A 309 -9.88 -15.47 9.17
N ASP A 310 -9.02 -16.45 8.95
CA ASP A 310 -9.40 -17.79 8.51
C ASP A 310 -9.28 -18.75 9.70
N LYS A 311 -10.37 -19.47 10.02
CA LYS A 311 -10.44 -20.47 11.07
C LYS A 311 -10.61 -21.85 10.46
N ILE A 312 -9.73 -22.79 10.80
CA ILE A 312 -9.76 -24.18 10.32
C ILE A 312 -10.09 -25.09 11.51
N GLY A 313 -11.29 -25.69 11.51
CA GLY A 313 -11.74 -26.53 12.63
C GLY A 313 -11.83 -25.75 13.95
N ASP A 314 -11.21 -26.30 15.00
CA ASP A 314 -11.18 -25.70 16.35
C ASP A 314 -9.90 -24.88 16.62
N GLU A 315 -9.04 -24.65 15.62
CA GLU A 315 -7.84 -23.84 15.75
C GLU A 315 -8.19 -22.37 15.97
N GLU A 316 -7.27 -21.62 16.62
CA GLU A 316 -7.40 -20.17 16.73
C GLU A 316 -7.38 -19.51 15.33
N PRO A 317 -8.22 -18.50 15.11
CA PRO A 317 -8.24 -17.80 13.83
C PRO A 317 -6.89 -17.17 13.50
N THR A 318 -6.41 -17.41 12.29
CA THR A 318 -5.18 -16.80 11.79
C THR A 318 -5.49 -15.69 10.80
N LEU A 319 -4.69 -14.60 10.81
CA LEU A 319 -4.86 -13.52 9.85
C LEU A 319 -4.73 -14.08 8.42
N GLY A 320 -5.79 -13.97 7.67
CA GLY A 320 -5.86 -14.35 6.25
C GLY A 320 -5.14 -13.35 5.36
N GLN A 321 -5.24 -13.54 4.06
CA GLN A 321 -4.70 -12.55 3.10
C GLN A 321 -5.38 -11.19 3.27
N SER A 322 -4.57 -10.15 3.16
CA SER A 322 -4.84 -8.71 3.40
C SER A 322 -6.17 -8.16 2.88
N ALA A 323 -6.61 -7.14 3.60
CA ALA A 323 -7.62 -6.11 3.28
C ALA A 323 -8.60 -6.41 2.13
N HIS A 324 -9.74 -7.02 2.48
CA HIS A 324 -10.83 -7.24 1.54
C HIS A 324 -11.80 -6.06 1.54
N ILE A 325 -12.33 -5.69 0.36
CA ILE A 325 -13.45 -4.75 0.24
C ILE A 325 -14.74 -5.56 0.32
N ARG A 326 -15.44 -5.46 1.44
CA ARG A 326 -16.78 -6.03 1.65
C ARG A 326 -17.81 -4.95 1.95
N PHE A 327 -17.35 -3.80 2.42
CA PHE A 327 -18.15 -2.65 2.78
C PHE A 327 -17.85 -1.51 1.80
N HIS A 328 -18.81 -1.16 0.94
CA HIS A 328 -18.60 -0.25 -0.19
C HIS A 328 -19.85 0.53 -0.58
N ARG A 329 -19.67 1.60 -1.36
CA ARG A 329 -20.78 2.31 -1.97
C ARG A 329 -21.47 1.45 -3.01
N THR A 330 -22.78 1.37 -2.93
CA THR A 330 -23.62 0.49 -3.77
C THR A 330 -23.44 0.75 -5.27
N LYS A 331 -23.34 2.02 -5.69
CA LYS A 331 -23.25 2.42 -7.10
C LYS A 331 -21.84 2.38 -7.66
N ASN A 332 -20.82 2.29 -6.80
CA ASN A 332 -19.40 2.39 -7.21
C ASN A 332 -18.70 1.04 -7.36
N TYR A 333 -19.42 -0.07 -7.13
CA TYR A 333 -18.78 -1.38 -7.21
C TYR A 333 -19.65 -2.39 -7.96
N THR A 334 -18.96 -3.30 -8.63
CA THR A 334 -19.52 -4.51 -9.23
C THR A 334 -18.59 -5.67 -8.98
N TRP A 335 -19.16 -6.88 -8.94
CA TRP A 335 -18.36 -8.10 -8.78
C TRP A 335 -17.94 -8.62 -10.15
N ILE A 336 -16.67 -8.97 -10.26
CA ILE A 336 -16.09 -9.62 -11.44
C ILE A 336 -15.53 -10.99 -11.07
N ASN A 337 -15.20 -11.79 -12.07
CA ASN A 337 -14.75 -13.17 -11.99
C ASN A 337 -15.83 -14.15 -11.49
N ALA A 338 -16.04 -15.19 -12.26
CA ALA A 338 -17.09 -16.18 -11.99
C ALA A 338 -16.88 -16.99 -10.71
N ILE A 339 -15.63 -17.02 -10.22
CA ILE A 339 -15.20 -17.61 -8.95
C ILE A 339 -14.01 -16.83 -8.41
N HIS A 340 -13.81 -16.88 -7.08
CA HIS A 340 -12.88 -15.99 -6.39
C HIS A 340 -13.16 -14.53 -6.74
N GLU A 341 -14.43 -14.22 -6.75
CA GLU A 341 -14.98 -12.95 -7.19
C GLU A 341 -14.38 -11.78 -6.43
N THR A 342 -14.10 -10.72 -7.16
CA THR A 342 -13.46 -9.50 -6.65
C THR A 342 -14.36 -8.31 -6.91
N PRO A 343 -14.58 -7.42 -5.92
CA PRO A 343 -15.26 -6.16 -6.16
C PRO A 343 -14.35 -5.24 -7.00
N MET A 344 -14.91 -4.71 -8.08
CA MET A 344 -14.23 -3.77 -8.98
C MET A 344 -14.91 -2.40 -8.88
N PHE A 345 -14.10 -1.36 -8.73
CA PHE A 345 -14.58 0.02 -8.67
C PHE A 345 -15.15 0.47 -10.03
N ILE A 346 -16.26 1.18 -9.98
CA ILE A 346 -16.90 1.85 -11.13
C ILE A 346 -16.96 3.34 -10.83
N PRO A 347 -16.28 4.19 -11.60
CA PRO A 347 -16.37 5.64 -11.44
C PRO A 347 -17.81 6.17 -11.64
N THR A 348 -18.19 7.13 -10.84
CA THR A 348 -19.44 7.87 -10.96
C THR A 348 -19.16 9.37 -11.04
N LYS A 349 -20.20 10.19 -11.29
CA LYS A 349 -20.04 11.67 -11.27
C LYS A 349 -19.67 12.21 -9.88
N GLU A 350 -20.12 11.52 -8.83
CA GLU A 350 -19.86 11.90 -7.42
C GLU A 350 -18.50 11.38 -6.96
N HIS A 351 -18.08 10.22 -7.44
CA HIS A 351 -16.82 9.57 -7.09
C HIS A 351 -16.13 9.12 -8.38
N SER A 352 -15.24 9.96 -8.90
CA SER A 352 -14.45 9.66 -10.12
C SER A 352 -13.28 8.73 -9.85
N ASN A 353 -12.78 8.69 -8.61
CA ASN A 353 -11.66 7.88 -8.18
C ASN A 353 -12.06 6.95 -7.04
N GLU A 354 -11.39 5.81 -6.94
CA GLU A 354 -11.52 4.91 -5.81
C GLU A 354 -10.77 5.50 -4.60
N VAL A 355 -11.48 5.67 -3.47
CA VAL A 355 -10.90 6.14 -2.21
C VAL A 355 -11.26 5.13 -1.12
N ASN A 356 -10.33 4.29 -0.76
CA ASN A 356 -10.51 3.23 0.24
C ASN A 356 -9.82 3.61 1.55
N VAL A 357 -10.43 3.22 2.66
CA VAL A 357 -9.89 3.42 4.00
C VAL A 357 -9.93 2.11 4.79
N ASP A 358 -8.95 1.90 5.64
CA ASP A 358 -8.92 0.73 6.51
C ASP A 358 -9.76 0.97 7.77
N THR A 359 -10.29 -0.11 8.31
CA THR A 359 -11.07 -0.09 9.56
C THR A 359 -10.64 -1.22 10.48
N THR A 360 -11.05 -1.15 11.74
CA THR A 360 -10.89 -2.24 12.71
C THR A 360 -11.96 -3.33 12.57
N ILE A 361 -12.80 -3.29 11.52
CA ILE A 361 -13.79 -4.34 11.26
C ILE A 361 -13.08 -5.67 11.01
N LYS A 362 -13.53 -6.72 11.70
CA LYS A 362 -12.99 -8.07 11.59
C LYS A 362 -14.05 -9.04 11.10
N ILE A 363 -13.68 -9.84 10.11
CA ILE A 363 -14.50 -10.92 9.58
C ILE A 363 -13.73 -12.23 9.76
N THR A 364 -14.33 -13.19 10.47
CA THR A 364 -13.79 -14.54 10.63
C THR A 364 -14.51 -15.50 9.72
N LYS A 365 -13.79 -16.21 8.85
CA LYS A 365 -14.34 -17.23 7.97
C LYS A 365 -13.97 -18.62 8.45
N THR A 366 -14.98 -19.44 8.76
CA THR A 366 -14.74 -20.85 9.06
C THR A 366 -14.55 -21.65 7.76
N ILE A 367 -13.33 -22.20 7.59
CA ILE A 367 -12.97 -23.01 6.43
C ILE A 367 -13.19 -24.47 6.75
N GLN A 368 -14.00 -25.12 5.92
CA GLN A 368 -14.16 -26.58 5.94
C GLN A 368 -13.59 -27.15 4.64
N PRO A 369 -12.43 -27.82 4.69
CA PRO A 369 -11.87 -28.47 3.51
C PRO A 369 -12.83 -29.50 2.91
N SER A 370 -13.01 -29.45 1.59
CA SER A 370 -13.88 -30.40 0.88
C SER A 370 -13.39 -30.61 -0.54
N ILE A 371 -13.02 -31.85 -0.86
CA ILE A 371 -12.56 -32.22 -2.21
C ILE A 371 -13.65 -31.95 -3.26
N ASP A 372 -14.92 -32.21 -2.95
CA ASP A 372 -16.02 -31.91 -3.88
C ASP A 372 -16.16 -30.43 -4.19
N LYS A 373 -15.94 -29.59 -3.19
CA LYS A 373 -15.91 -28.13 -3.35
C LYS A 373 -14.73 -27.69 -4.21
N ASP A 374 -13.55 -28.22 -3.97
CA ASP A 374 -12.36 -27.92 -4.76
C ASP A 374 -12.51 -28.38 -6.21
N LEU A 375 -13.05 -29.56 -6.46
CA LEU A 375 -13.35 -30.05 -7.81
C LEU A 375 -14.41 -29.18 -8.51
N PHE A 376 -15.40 -28.71 -7.77
CA PHE A 376 -16.39 -27.80 -8.31
C PHE A 376 -15.76 -26.45 -8.70
N TYR A 377 -14.96 -25.88 -7.85
CA TYR A 377 -14.25 -24.63 -8.11
C TYR A 377 -13.27 -24.76 -9.28
N LEU A 378 -12.52 -25.85 -9.32
CA LEU A 378 -11.66 -26.18 -10.45
C LEU A 378 -12.42 -26.19 -11.78
N SER A 379 -13.61 -26.80 -11.80
CA SER A 379 -14.44 -26.86 -13.03
C SER A 379 -14.86 -25.48 -13.54
N ILE A 380 -15.09 -24.53 -12.64
CA ILE A 380 -15.43 -23.14 -13.01
C ILE A 380 -14.17 -22.45 -13.55
N CYS A 381 -13.03 -22.55 -12.85
CA CYS A 381 -11.77 -21.94 -13.28
C CYS A 381 -11.35 -22.45 -14.68
N GLU A 382 -11.42 -23.75 -14.93
CA GLU A 382 -11.11 -24.33 -16.24
C GLU A 382 -12.07 -23.87 -17.35
N ARG A 383 -13.36 -23.71 -17.03
CA ARG A 383 -14.33 -23.18 -17.97
C ARG A 383 -14.01 -21.73 -18.34
N GLU A 384 -13.68 -20.90 -17.38
CA GLU A 384 -13.38 -19.49 -17.61
C GLU A 384 -12.03 -19.32 -18.29
N PHE A 385 -11.00 -20.07 -17.91
CA PHE A 385 -9.70 -20.05 -18.57
C PHE A 385 -9.78 -20.46 -20.04
N LYS A 386 -10.66 -21.40 -20.41
CA LYS A 386 -10.88 -21.77 -21.82
C LYS A 386 -11.43 -20.62 -22.69
N LYS A 387 -12.05 -19.60 -22.08
CA LYS A 387 -12.53 -18.42 -22.81
C LYS A 387 -11.41 -17.44 -23.13
N ASP A 388 -10.39 -17.37 -22.28
CA ASP A 388 -9.21 -16.52 -22.40
C ASP A 388 -7.98 -17.25 -21.85
N LEU A 389 -7.20 -17.83 -22.75
CA LEU A 389 -6.01 -18.61 -22.42
C LEU A 389 -4.81 -17.76 -21.94
N GLN A 390 -4.91 -16.44 -22.00
CA GLN A 390 -3.92 -15.53 -21.43
C GLN A 390 -4.29 -15.05 -20.02
N ASN A 391 -5.46 -15.43 -19.53
CA ASN A 391 -5.93 -15.03 -18.21
C ASN A 391 -5.27 -15.85 -17.10
N TYR A 392 -4.09 -15.44 -16.68
CA TYR A 392 -3.32 -16.11 -15.63
C TYR A 392 -3.99 -16.05 -14.24
N TYR A 393 -4.99 -15.17 -14.01
CA TYR A 393 -5.79 -15.16 -12.81
C TYR A 393 -6.47 -16.51 -12.56
N TYR A 394 -7.21 -17.04 -13.55
CA TYR A 394 -7.84 -18.36 -13.41
C TYR A 394 -6.81 -19.49 -13.37
N LEU A 395 -5.71 -19.34 -14.09
CA LEU A 395 -4.66 -20.35 -14.13
C LEU A 395 -4.00 -20.57 -12.76
N TRP A 396 -3.80 -19.47 -11.98
CA TRP A 396 -3.37 -19.55 -10.58
C TRP A 396 -4.30 -20.42 -9.72
N PHE A 397 -5.62 -20.22 -9.83
CA PHE A 397 -6.57 -21.00 -9.06
C PHE A 397 -6.68 -22.45 -9.58
N ILE A 398 -6.59 -22.70 -10.87
CA ILE A 398 -6.51 -24.05 -11.44
C ILE A 398 -5.33 -24.80 -10.84
N PHE A 399 -4.17 -24.17 -10.79
CA PHE A 399 -2.96 -24.72 -10.16
C PHE A 399 -3.21 -25.07 -8.69
N LYS A 400 -3.72 -24.13 -7.90
CA LYS A 400 -4.04 -24.34 -6.47
C LYS A 400 -5.02 -25.50 -6.26
N HIS A 401 -6.09 -25.57 -7.01
CA HIS A 401 -7.10 -26.62 -6.84
C HIS A 401 -6.56 -27.98 -7.24
N TYR A 402 -5.79 -28.12 -8.32
CA TYR A 402 -5.13 -29.39 -8.64
C TYR A 402 -4.16 -29.81 -7.54
N TYR A 403 -3.44 -28.86 -6.93
CA TYR A 403 -2.58 -29.13 -5.80
C TYR A 403 -3.37 -29.64 -4.57
N GLN A 404 -4.48 -28.98 -4.25
CA GLN A 404 -5.36 -29.34 -3.12
C GLN A 404 -5.95 -30.75 -3.28
N VAL A 405 -6.44 -31.09 -4.46
CA VAL A 405 -6.98 -32.42 -4.75
C VAL A 405 -5.88 -33.49 -4.99
N LYS A 406 -4.61 -33.15 -4.74
CA LYS A 406 -3.43 -34.03 -4.85
C LYS A 406 -3.13 -34.55 -6.26
N ASN A 407 -3.66 -33.91 -7.30
CA ASN A 407 -3.23 -34.17 -8.68
C ASN A 407 -1.98 -33.37 -9.02
N LEU A 408 -0.85 -33.80 -8.42
CA LEU A 408 0.39 -33.03 -8.44
C LEU A 408 1.00 -32.91 -9.84
N SER A 409 0.81 -33.89 -10.72
CA SER A 409 1.29 -33.80 -12.11
C SER A 409 0.59 -32.71 -12.89
N LYS A 410 -0.76 -32.61 -12.74
CA LYS A 410 -1.54 -31.59 -13.40
C LYS A 410 -1.32 -30.21 -12.75
N ALA A 411 -1.14 -30.15 -11.44
CA ALA A 411 -0.75 -28.94 -10.75
C ALA A 411 0.58 -28.41 -11.29
N LEU A 412 1.59 -29.26 -11.41
CA LEU A 412 2.90 -28.86 -11.95
C LEU A 412 2.79 -28.30 -13.39
N GLU A 413 2.03 -28.97 -14.25
CA GLU A 413 1.76 -28.50 -15.62
C GLU A 413 1.14 -27.10 -15.62
N MET A 414 0.10 -26.87 -14.80
CA MET A 414 -0.57 -25.57 -14.71
C MET A 414 0.31 -24.48 -14.08
N GLY A 415 1.12 -24.85 -13.09
CA GLY A 415 2.09 -23.93 -12.51
C GLY A 415 3.17 -23.48 -13.51
N GLN A 416 3.65 -24.42 -14.34
CA GLN A 416 4.59 -24.08 -15.41
C GLN A 416 3.97 -23.14 -16.45
N GLU A 417 2.73 -23.38 -16.83
CA GLU A 417 1.99 -22.51 -17.75
C GLU A 417 1.78 -21.12 -17.14
N TYR A 418 1.41 -21.05 -15.86
CA TYR A 418 1.33 -19.77 -15.13
C TYR A 418 2.65 -18.99 -15.20
N LEU A 419 3.77 -19.67 -14.91
CA LEU A 419 5.09 -19.04 -14.93
C LEU A 419 5.48 -18.56 -16.33
N ASN A 420 5.00 -19.24 -17.39
CA ASN A 420 5.24 -18.82 -18.77
C ASN A 420 4.45 -17.56 -19.13
N ILE A 421 3.15 -17.54 -18.85
CA ILE A 421 2.26 -16.42 -19.20
C ILE A 421 2.59 -15.19 -18.35
N SER A 422 2.87 -15.37 -17.06
CA SER A 422 3.15 -14.28 -16.12
C SER A 422 4.57 -13.71 -16.20
N LYS A 423 5.42 -14.17 -17.11
CA LYS A 423 6.82 -13.68 -17.25
C LYS A 423 6.93 -12.17 -17.49
N ALA A 424 5.96 -11.58 -18.18
CA ALA A 424 5.93 -10.16 -18.52
C ALA A 424 5.43 -9.26 -17.39
N TYR A 425 4.99 -9.85 -16.27
CA TYR A 425 4.34 -9.10 -15.19
C TYR A 425 5.18 -9.14 -13.92
N PHE A 426 5.23 -8.02 -13.21
CA PHE A 426 5.77 -7.93 -11.86
C PHE A 426 4.74 -8.54 -10.88
N ASP A 427 4.83 -9.84 -10.69
CA ASP A 427 3.82 -10.61 -9.95
C ASP A 427 4.45 -11.39 -8.80
N PRO A 428 4.25 -10.94 -7.55
CA PRO A 428 4.77 -11.63 -6.37
C PRO A 428 4.25 -13.07 -6.20
N GLN A 429 3.10 -13.39 -6.78
CA GLN A 429 2.54 -14.75 -6.74
C GLN A 429 3.41 -15.78 -7.48
N ARG A 430 4.27 -15.34 -8.39
CA ARG A 430 5.23 -16.22 -9.08
C ARG A 430 6.13 -16.96 -8.10
N ILE A 431 6.53 -16.29 -7.01
CA ILE A 431 7.36 -16.92 -5.96
C ILE A 431 6.63 -18.10 -5.33
N ASP A 432 5.35 -17.93 -5.00
CA ASP A 432 4.51 -19.00 -4.47
C ASP A 432 4.34 -20.15 -5.47
N VAL A 433 4.17 -19.82 -6.74
CA VAL A 433 4.08 -20.85 -7.80
C VAL A 433 5.38 -21.63 -7.93
N PHE A 434 6.55 -21.00 -7.91
CA PHE A 434 7.83 -21.67 -7.91
C PHE A 434 8.00 -22.60 -6.69
N ILE A 435 7.66 -22.12 -5.49
CA ILE A 435 7.69 -22.90 -4.25
C ILE A 435 6.77 -24.12 -4.36
N MET A 436 5.52 -23.92 -4.76
CA MET A 436 4.55 -25.02 -4.87
C MET A 436 4.91 -26.02 -5.98
N CYS A 437 5.45 -25.57 -7.11
CA CYS A 437 5.97 -26.44 -8.15
C CYS A 437 7.17 -27.29 -7.63
N SER A 438 8.05 -26.68 -6.85
CA SER A 438 9.13 -27.37 -6.18
C SER A 438 8.61 -28.48 -5.26
N ILE A 439 7.59 -28.19 -4.43
CA ILE A 439 6.94 -29.17 -3.56
C ILE A 439 6.28 -30.30 -4.37
N CYS A 440 5.61 -29.97 -5.49
CA CYS A 440 5.05 -30.99 -6.39
C CYS A 440 6.14 -31.93 -6.89
N LEU A 441 7.29 -31.41 -7.31
CA LEU A 441 8.42 -32.18 -7.83
C LEU A 441 9.05 -33.10 -6.76
N VAL A 442 9.18 -32.62 -5.51
CA VAL A 442 9.60 -33.48 -4.39
C VAL A 442 8.68 -34.70 -4.26
N ASN A 443 7.38 -34.45 -4.22
CA ASN A 443 6.37 -35.51 -4.08
C ASN A 443 6.32 -36.45 -5.29
N LEU A 444 6.67 -35.95 -6.48
CA LEU A 444 6.83 -36.74 -7.71
C LEU A 444 8.22 -37.40 -7.83
N LYS A 445 9.07 -37.27 -6.80
CA LYS A 445 10.43 -37.83 -6.71
C LYS A 445 11.42 -37.24 -7.73
N ASP A 446 11.16 -36.09 -8.31
CA ASP A 446 12.13 -35.36 -9.16
C ASP A 446 12.81 -34.24 -8.36
N VAL A 447 13.68 -34.67 -7.45
CA VAL A 447 14.30 -33.77 -6.45
C VAL A 447 15.27 -32.78 -7.12
N ALA A 448 15.92 -33.18 -8.21
CA ALA A 448 16.85 -32.31 -8.93
C ALA A 448 16.15 -31.08 -9.55
N LYS A 449 15.02 -31.31 -10.21
CA LYS A 449 14.21 -30.19 -10.73
C LYS A 449 13.58 -29.38 -9.61
N SER A 450 13.19 -30.01 -8.50
CA SER A 450 12.68 -29.30 -7.32
C SER A 450 13.66 -28.23 -6.82
N ALA A 451 14.94 -28.58 -6.71
CA ALA A 451 15.98 -27.62 -6.29
C ALA A 451 16.08 -26.42 -7.25
N ASN A 452 15.99 -26.64 -8.56
CA ASN A 452 15.98 -25.55 -9.54
C ASN A 452 14.80 -24.58 -9.35
N TYR A 453 13.60 -25.12 -9.10
CA TYR A 453 12.42 -24.29 -8.82
C TYR A 453 12.57 -23.50 -7.51
N ALA A 454 13.15 -24.10 -6.47
CA ALA A 454 13.43 -23.40 -5.21
C ALA A 454 14.46 -22.26 -5.39
N PHE A 455 15.48 -22.45 -6.24
CA PHE A 455 16.41 -21.38 -6.61
C PHE A 455 15.75 -20.26 -7.42
N HIS A 456 14.84 -20.60 -8.34
CA HIS A 456 14.09 -19.61 -9.07
C HIS A 456 13.16 -18.81 -8.14
N ALA A 457 12.50 -19.47 -7.18
CA ALA A 457 11.71 -18.79 -6.15
C ALA A 457 12.56 -17.76 -5.38
N LEU A 458 13.76 -18.17 -4.94
CA LEU A 458 14.67 -17.25 -4.24
C LEU A 458 15.15 -16.12 -5.15
N SER A 459 15.51 -16.43 -6.40
CA SER A 459 15.95 -15.41 -7.37
C SER A 459 14.88 -14.36 -7.64
N GLU A 460 13.62 -14.78 -7.79
CA GLU A 460 12.49 -13.84 -7.95
C GLU A 460 12.22 -13.07 -6.65
N ALA A 461 12.27 -13.75 -5.49
CA ALA A 461 12.03 -13.13 -4.19
C ALA A 461 13.07 -12.05 -3.82
N MET A 462 14.26 -12.10 -4.38
CA MET A 462 15.27 -11.05 -4.21
C MET A 462 14.83 -9.69 -4.79
N ASN A 463 13.80 -9.65 -5.62
CA ASN A 463 13.24 -8.42 -6.16
C ASN A 463 12.07 -7.87 -5.31
N PHE A 464 11.71 -8.55 -4.20
CA PHE A 464 10.60 -8.20 -3.33
C PHE A 464 11.07 -8.01 -1.88
N ASN A 465 10.15 -7.62 -0.99
CA ASN A 465 10.45 -7.35 0.41
C ASN A 465 10.79 -8.60 1.24
N GLY A 466 11.29 -8.39 2.47
CA GLY A 466 11.88 -9.40 3.32
C GLY A 466 11.03 -10.66 3.59
N VAL A 467 9.69 -10.56 3.65
CA VAL A 467 8.80 -11.71 3.96
C VAL A 467 8.81 -12.76 2.85
N LEU A 468 8.73 -12.33 1.59
CA LEU A 468 8.76 -13.24 0.44
C LEU A 468 10.15 -13.86 0.26
N LEU A 469 11.19 -13.09 0.53
CA LEU A 469 12.56 -13.54 0.52
C LEU A 469 12.79 -14.61 1.60
N GLU A 470 12.34 -14.37 2.83
CA GLU A 470 12.42 -15.33 3.94
C GLU A 470 11.69 -16.64 3.59
N LYS A 471 10.48 -16.54 3.04
CA LYS A 471 9.67 -17.69 2.63
C LYS A 471 10.38 -18.56 1.56
N ALA A 472 10.89 -17.93 0.50
CA ALA A 472 11.61 -18.63 -0.56
C ALA A 472 12.89 -19.28 -0.05
N PHE A 473 13.52 -18.63 0.91
CA PHE A 473 14.77 -19.06 1.51
C PHE A 473 14.60 -20.27 2.45
N VAL A 474 13.60 -20.20 3.36
CA VAL A 474 13.24 -21.34 4.23
C VAL A 474 12.92 -22.58 3.36
N HIS A 475 12.18 -22.37 2.27
CA HIS A 475 11.85 -23.46 1.35
C HIS A 475 13.11 -24.05 0.69
N LEU A 476 14.06 -23.21 0.23
CA LEU A 476 15.31 -23.70 -0.34
C LEU A 476 16.12 -24.51 0.66
N LEU A 477 16.17 -24.10 1.93
CA LEU A 477 16.80 -24.85 3.01
C LEU A 477 16.18 -26.24 3.22
N GLU A 478 14.85 -26.31 3.23
CA GLU A 478 14.14 -27.58 3.36
C GLU A 478 14.47 -28.52 2.20
N ILE A 479 14.49 -28.00 0.97
CA ILE A 479 14.91 -28.78 -0.21
C ILE A 479 16.37 -29.20 -0.09
N GLY A 480 17.27 -28.35 0.39
CA GLY A 480 18.67 -28.70 0.66
C GLY A 480 18.80 -29.87 1.62
N LYS A 481 18.05 -29.87 2.72
CA LYS A 481 18.01 -30.97 3.70
C LYS A 481 17.47 -32.24 3.07
N LEU A 482 16.38 -32.18 2.32
CA LEU A 482 15.77 -33.32 1.63
C LEU A 482 16.67 -33.91 0.56
N THR A 483 17.46 -33.10 -0.13
CA THR A 483 18.38 -33.52 -1.20
C THR A 483 19.73 -33.95 -0.66
N GLN A 484 20.00 -33.74 0.63
CA GLN A 484 21.33 -33.90 1.26
C GLN A 484 22.44 -33.14 0.50
N ASN A 485 22.07 -32.02 -0.16
CA ASN A 485 23.04 -31.25 -0.92
C ASN A 485 23.78 -30.26 0.01
N PRO A 486 25.10 -30.54 0.27
CA PRO A 486 25.85 -29.75 1.24
C PRO A 486 25.98 -28.27 0.83
N ASN A 487 26.04 -27.98 -0.47
CA ASN A 487 26.18 -26.62 -0.96
C ASN A 487 24.89 -25.78 -0.70
N ILE A 488 23.71 -26.39 -0.87
CA ILE A 488 22.43 -25.74 -0.56
C ILE A 488 22.29 -25.54 0.96
N ILE A 489 22.70 -26.53 1.77
CA ILE A 489 22.65 -26.46 3.23
C ILE A 489 23.62 -25.39 3.75
N ILE A 490 24.86 -25.36 3.24
CA ILE A 490 25.86 -24.35 3.64
C ILE A 490 25.44 -22.95 3.24
N PHE A 491 24.98 -22.75 2.01
CA PHE A 491 24.47 -21.48 1.52
C PHE A 491 23.28 -21.04 2.36
N GLY A 492 22.35 -21.96 2.62
CA GLY A 492 21.21 -21.73 3.45
C GLY A 492 21.55 -21.40 4.90
N SER A 493 22.45 -22.16 5.51
CA SER A 493 22.88 -21.90 6.89
C SER A 493 23.62 -20.58 7.05
N ALA A 494 24.47 -20.21 6.09
CA ALA A 494 25.20 -18.95 6.09
C ALA A 494 24.25 -17.72 6.00
N PHE A 495 23.20 -17.84 5.21
CA PHE A 495 22.22 -16.78 5.08
C PHE A 495 21.28 -16.73 6.30
N ALA A 496 20.80 -17.88 6.82
CA ALA A 496 20.02 -17.94 8.05
C ALA A 496 20.81 -17.38 9.24
N ASP A 497 22.11 -17.70 9.36
CA ASP A 497 22.99 -17.14 10.37
C ASP A 497 23.19 -15.61 10.17
N THR A 498 23.26 -15.17 8.93
CA THR A 498 23.28 -13.73 8.60
C THR A 498 21.95 -13.07 8.96
N THR A 499 20.80 -13.72 8.68
CA THR A 499 19.45 -13.20 9.00
C THR A 499 19.18 -13.24 10.51
N LEU A 500 19.67 -14.27 11.24
CA LEU A 500 19.58 -14.33 12.71
C LEU A 500 20.49 -13.29 13.38
N ARG A 501 21.74 -13.16 12.91
CA ARG A 501 22.65 -12.08 13.38
C ARG A 501 22.13 -10.71 12.98
N LEU A 502 21.35 -10.63 11.92
CA LEU A 502 20.63 -9.45 11.52
C LEU A 502 19.47 -9.16 12.47
N LYS A 503 18.72 -10.17 12.97
CA LYS A 503 17.71 -10.00 14.02
C LYS A 503 18.30 -9.57 15.38
N GLU A 504 19.46 -10.09 15.75
CA GLU A 504 20.18 -9.72 16.98
C GLU A 504 20.89 -8.35 16.87
N ARG A 505 21.05 -7.82 15.64
CA ARG A 505 21.51 -6.46 15.35
C ARG A 505 20.39 -5.52 14.96
N THR A 506 19.15 -5.80 15.34
CA THR A 506 17.93 -5.10 14.87
C THR A 506 17.98 -3.58 15.11
N GLU A 507 18.65 -3.09 16.15
CA GLU A 507 18.85 -1.65 16.36
C GLU A 507 19.85 -1.01 15.39
N ALA A 508 20.84 -1.76 14.90
CA ALA A 508 21.78 -1.27 13.88
C ALA A 508 21.26 -1.51 12.44
N ILE A 509 20.28 -2.36 12.27
CA ILE A 509 19.74 -2.79 10.98
C ILE A 509 18.50 -2.01 10.59
N ASP A 510 17.71 -1.52 11.52
CA ASP A 510 16.72 -0.49 11.18
C ASP A 510 17.41 0.72 10.53
N GLN A 511 18.61 1.06 10.98
CA GLN A 511 19.45 2.03 10.26
C GLN A 511 19.99 1.51 8.92
N LEU A 512 20.25 0.19 8.77
CA LEU A 512 20.72 -0.40 7.51
C LEU A 512 19.57 -0.65 6.52
N PHE A 513 18.37 -1.01 6.98
CA PHE A 513 17.16 -1.16 6.14
C PHE A 513 16.71 0.19 5.57
N LEU A 514 16.83 1.26 6.33
CA LEU A 514 16.63 2.61 5.81
C LEU A 514 17.70 3.03 4.78
N SER A 515 18.79 2.28 4.69
CA SER A 515 19.83 2.42 3.66
C SER A 515 19.64 1.49 2.46
N ASN A 516 18.53 0.73 2.37
CA ASN A 516 18.26 -0.14 1.24
C ASN A 516 17.40 0.58 0.20
N LEU A 517 17.75 0.43 -1.08
CA LEU A 517 16.99 1.00 -2.19
C LEU A 517 15.56 0.41 -2.28
N ASP A 518 15.38 -0.82 -1.81
CA ASP A 518 14.09 -1.54 -1.86
C ASP A 518 13.02 -0.98 -0.91
N ASP A 519 13.37 -0.02 -0.02
CA ASP A 519 12.41 0.73 0.80
C ASP A 519 11.83 1.96 0.09
N THR A 520 12.17 2.19 -1.18
CA THR A 520 11.50 3.19 -2.01
C THR A 520 10.12 2.68 -2.43
N PRO A 521 9.14 3.56 -2.72
CA PRO A 521 7.88 3.14 -3.29
C PRO A 521 8.07 2.21 -4.48
N VAL A 522 7.22 1.19 -4.59
CA VAL A 522 7.31 0.21 -5.67
C VAL A 522 7.17 0.91 -7.01
N THR A 523 8.16 0.75 -7.88
CA THR A 523 8.17 1.30 -9.22
C THR A 523 8.39 0.19 -10.25
N ALA A 524 7.81 0.33 -11.43
CA ALA A 524 8.04 -0.57 -12.56
C ALA A 524 9.55 -0.68 -12.89
N TRP A 525 10.29 0.39 -12.64
CA TRP A 525 11.73 0.45 -12.87
C TRP A 525 12.56 -0.54 -12.03
N SER A 526 12.01 -1.06 -10.94
CA SER A 526 12.71 -2.02 -10.06
C SER A 526 13.22 -3.27 -10.78
N GLY A 527 12.53 -3.74 -11.83
CA GLY A 527 12.98 -4.85 -12.67
C GLY A 527 14.23 -4.56 -13.50
N HIS A 528 14.59 -3.29 -13.69
CA HIS A 528 15.75 -2.87 -14.48
C HIS A 528 17.00 -2.58 -13.64
N ARG A 529 16.89 -2.59 -12.31
CA ARG A 529 17.99 -2.26 -11.39
C ARG A 529 19.27 -3.04 -11.66
N LYS A 530 19.18 -4.36 -11.83
CA LYS A 530 20.36 -5.20 -12.09
C LYS A 530 21.06 -4.83 -13.40
N PHE A 531 20.28 -4.48 -14.42
CA PHE A 531 20.82 -4.01 -15.67
C PHE A 531 21.52 -2.66 -15.53
N ALA A 532 20.94 -1.72 -14.78
CA ALA A 532 21.57 -0.43 -14.50
C ALA A 532 22.91 -0.57 -13.76
N GLU A 533 22.93 -1.39 -12.70
CA GLU A 533 24.16 -1.68 -11.95
C GLU A 533 25.23 -2.36 -12.83
N TRP A 534 24.80 -3.31 -13.68
CA TRP A 534 25.67 -3.98 -14.64
C TRP A 534 26.21 -2.99 -15.67
N LEU A 535 25.35 -2.15 -16.26
CA LEU A 535 25.71 -1.18 -17.28
C LEU A 535 26.76 -0.20 -16.75
N VAL A 536 26.56 0.34 -15.55
CA VAL A 536 27.52 1.25 -14.90
C VAL A 536 28.88 0.56 -14.67
N LYS A 537 28.88 -0.68 -14.20
CA LYS A 537 30.12 -1.45 -13.94
C LYS A 537 30.89 -1.76 -15.21
N ASN A 538 30.23 -1.97 -16.34
CA ASN A 538 30.85 -2.35 -17.62
C ASN A 538 31.27 -1.14 -18.45
N LEU A 539 30.48 -0.06 -18.47
CA LEU A 539 30.82 1.16 -19.21
C LEU A 539 31.78 2.08 -18.45
N ASN A 540 31.87 1.95 -17.10
CA ASN A 540 32.68 2.80 -16.24
C ASN A 540 32.48 4.31 -16.52
N PRO A 541 31.22 4.82 -16.48
CA PRO A 541 30.87 6.18 -16.86
C PRO A 541 31.43 7.22 -15.90
N GLU A 542 31.73 8.42 -16.41
CA GLU A 542 32.04 9.59 -15.60
C GLU A 542 30.78 10.38 -15.22
N VAL A 543 29.84 10.51 -16.16
CA VAL A 543 28.59 11.29 -16.01
C VAL A 543 27.38 10.48 -16.41
N ILE A 544 26.46 10.34 -15.48
CA ILE A 544 25.15 9.72 -15.69
C ILE A 544 24.09 10.78 -15.42
N VAL A 545 23.10 10.88 -16.30
CA VAL A 545 21.96 11.78 -16.13
C VAL A 545 20.67 10.96 -16.11
N ASP A 546 19.83 11.22 -15.12
CA ASP A 546 18.53 10.61 -14.91
C ASP A 546 17.46 11.71 -14.94
N LEU A 547 16.62 11.70 -15.98
CA LEU A 547 15.50 12.61 -16.17
C LEU A 547 14.21 11.94 -15.70
N GLY A 548 13.64 12.46 -14.60
CA GLY A 548 12.50 11.85 -13.92
C GLY A 548 12.96 11.02 -12.72
N VAL A 549 13.30 11.73 -11.65
CA VAL A 549 13.81 11.09 -10.41
C VAL A 549 12.73 10.37 -9.65
N ASP A 550 11.51 10.91 -9.65
CA ASP A 550 10.38 10.44 -8.85
C ASP A 550 10.79 10.22 -7.38
N TYR A 551 10.74 8.99 -6.86
CA TYR A 551 11.24 8.63 -5.52
C TYR A 551 12.71 8.19 -5.51
N GLY A 552 13.43 8.34 -6.60
CA GLY A 552 14.89 8.14 -6.71
C GLY A 552 15.32 6.71 -7.03
N TYR A 553 14.41 5.80 -7.35
CA TYR A 553 14.79 4.39 -7.54
C TYR A 553 15.77 4.20 -8.69
N SER A 554 15.50 4.79 -9.87
CA SER A 554 16.40 4.79 -11.03
C SER A 554 17.73 5.46 -10.71
N THR A 555 17.68 6.69 -10.21
CA THR A 555 18.86 7.52 -9.85
C THR A 555 19.81 6.76 -8.93
N PHE A 556 19.28 6.16 -7.86
CA PHE A 556 20.10 5.44 -6.90
C PHE A 556 20.58 4.08 -7.43
N SER A 557 19.83 3.42 -8.31
CA SER A 557 20.27 2.19 -8.98
C SER A 557 21.55 2.44 -9.80
N PHE A 558 21.63 3.55 -10.50
CA PHE A 558 22.86 3.96 -11.21
C PHE A 558 23.99 4.34 -10.25
N ALA A 559 23.67 4.86 -9.08
CA ALA A 559 24.65 5.37 -8.13
C ALA A 559 25.26 4.31 -7.20
N ILE A 560 24.54 3.22 -6.91
CA ILE A 560 25.00 2.14 -6.00
C ILE A 560 26.38 1.59 -6.35
N PRO A 561 26.76 1.38 -7.62
CA PRO A 561 28.12 0.95 -7.94
C PRO A 561 29.23 1.93 -7.55
N ARG A 562 28.90 3.18 -7.21
CA ARG A 562 29.83 4.26 -6.84
C ARG A 562 30.87 4.57 -7.93
N ILE A 563 30.45 4.44 -9.19
CA ILE A 563 31.26 4.72 -10.39
C ILE A 563 30.64 5.94 -11.07
N GLY A 564 31.45 6.98 -11.26
CA GLY A 564 31.00 8.24 -11.84
C GLY A 564 30.05 9.04 -10.95
N LYS A 565 29.51 10.10 -11.51
CA LYS A 565 28.56 10.99 -10.83
C LYS A 565 27.20 10.92 -11.52
N VAL A 566 26.15 10.73 -10.73
CA VAL A 566 24.76 10.67 -11.18
C VAL A 566 24.08 12.02 -10.90
N TYR A 567 23.47 12.59 -11.90
CA TYR A 567 22.67 13.81 -11.84
C TYR A 567 21.20 13.44 -12.05
N GLY A 568 20.44 13.43 -10.98
CA GLY A 568 18.98 13.23 -11.04
C GLY A 568 18.28 14.58 -11.22
N ILE A 569 17.49 14.73 -12.26
CA ILE A 569 16.82 16.00 -12.61
C ILE A 569 15.31 15.77 -12.56
N ASP A 570 14.61 16.56 -11.76
CA ASP A 570 13.17 16.50 -11.64
C ASP A 570 12.63 17.83 -11.08
N ASN A 571 11.46 18.24 -11.51
CA ASN A 571 10.76 19.38 -10.92
C ASN A 571 9.92 18.99 -9.69
N PHE A 572 9.72 17.67 -9.48
CA PHE A 572 8.90 17.09 -8.39
C PHE A 572 7.47 17.60 -8.35
N SER A 573 6.88 17.84 -9.51
CA SER A 573 5.47 18.26 -9.63
C SER A 573 4.54 17.11 -10.04
N GLY A 574 5.11 15.96 -10.44
CA GLY A 574 4.37 14.86 -11.04
C GLY A 574 3.83 15.19 -12.44
N ASP A 575 3.15 14.25 -13.04
CA ASP A 575 2.45 14.41 -14.31
C ASP A 575 1.01 13.89 -14.23
N ASP A 576 0.29 13.87 -15.37
CA ASP A 576 -1.08 13.37 -15.45
C ASP A 576 -1.20 11.85 -15.22
N PHE A 577 -0.10 11.11 -15.28
CA PHE A 577 -0.04 9.64 -15.13
C PHE A 577 0.34 9.23 -13.73
N ILE A 578 1.27 9.95 -13.11
CA ILE A 578 1.83 9.66 -11.78
C ILE A 578 1.40 10.77 -10.83
N GLY A 579 0.84 10.38 -9.69
CA GLY A 579 0.42 11.33 -8.66
C GLY A 579 1.61 12.12 -8.10
N HIS A 580 1.35 13.33 -7.65
CA HIS A 580 2.33 14.21 -7.02
C HIS A 580 2.28 14.09 -5.50
N SER A 581 3.46 13.94 -4.85
CA SER A 581 3.64 14.14 -3.41
C SER A 581 4.53 15.35 -3.17
N SER A 582 4.03 16.30 -2.37
CA SER A 582 4.80 17.50 -1.99
C SER A 582 6.09 17.18 -1.20
N ARG A 583 6.28 15.93 -0.77
CA ARG A 583 7.45 15.45 -0.01
C ARG A 583 8.41 14.59 -0.82
N GLN A 584 8.14 14.39 -2.09
CA GLN A 584 8.92 13.51 -2.94
C GLN A 584 10.39 13.94 -3.00
N TYR A 585 10.65 15.24 -3.17
CA TYR A 585 12.00 15.79 -3.13
C TYR A 585 12.72 15.54 -1.80
N ASP A 586 12.04 15.81 -0.67
CA ASP A 586 12.61 15.62 0.66
C ASP A 586 12.93 14.15 0.92
N PHE A 587 12.04 13.24 0.48
CA PHE A 587 12.27 11.80 0.54
C PHE A 587 13.52 11.39 -0.23
N VAL A 588 13.69 11.88 -1.47
CA VAL A 588 14.86 11.59 -2.31
C VAL A 588 16.14 12.09 -1.65
N MET A 589 16.11 13.31 -1.08
CA MET A 589 17.28 13.88 -0.39
C MET A 589 17.64 13.07 0.85
N MET A 590 16.64 12.71 1.67
CA MET A 590 16.84 11.86 2.84
C MET A 590 17.41 10.49 2.45
N LYS A 591 16.87 9.87 1.38
CA LYS A 591 17.30 8.55 0.89
C LYS A 591 18.74 8.61 0.37
N ARG A 592 19.12 9.67 -0.33
CA ARG A 592 20.50 9.93 -0.77
C ARG A 592 21.49 9.92 0.40
N GLU A 593 21.15 10.61 1.50
CA GLU A 593 21.99 10.65 2.70
C GLU A 593 22.07 9.28 3.38
N LYS A 594 20.95 8.58 3.52
CA LYS A 594 20.92 7.24 4.14
C LYS A 594 21.70 6.18 3.34
N LEU A 595 21.70 6.28 2.03
CA LEU A 595 22.51 5.43 1.16
C LEU A 595 23.98 5.85 1.10
N HIS A 596 24.35 6.93 1.80
CA HIS A 596 25.69 7.53 1.77
C HIS A 596 26.18 7.84 0.34
N LEU A 597 25.28 8.37 -0.50
CA LEU A 597 25.52 8.69 -1.91
C LEU A 597 25.71 10.20 -2.15
N GLY A 598 25.87 11.00 -1.10
CA GLY A 598 25.99 12.46 -1.21
C GLY A 598 27.12 12.96 -2.12
N GLU A 599 28.22 12.21 -2.21
CA GLU A 599 29.34 12.54 -3.11
C GLU A 599 29.08 12.12 -4.57
N ASN A 600 28.35 11.01 -4.78
CA ASN A 600 28.11 10.40 -6.08
C ASN A 600 26.82 10.85 -6.76
N VAL A 601 25.88 11.43 -6.01
CA VAL A 601 24.56 11.83 -6.52
C VAL A 601 24.34 13.32 -6.28
N GLU A 602 23.90 13.99 -7.32
CA GLU A 602 23.41 15.37 -7.26
C GLU A 602 21.97 15.42 -7.75
N ILE A 603 21.05 15.89 -6.91
CA ILE A 603 19.65 16.06 -7.27
C ILE A 603 19.41 17.52 -7.63
N ILE A 604 19.01 17.76 -8.87
CA ILE A 604 18.76 19.08 -9.43
C ILE A 604 17.23 19.26 -9.55
N LYS A 605 16.69 20.13 -8.70
CA LYS A 605 15.26 20.47 -8.76
C LYS A 605 15.00 21.51 -9.82
N GLY A 606 14.39 21.11 -10.94
CA GLY A 606 14.09 21.99 -12.06
C GLY A 606 13.46 21.24 -13.23
N THR A 607 12.95 21.98 -14.21
CA THR A 607 12.48 21.37 -15.45
C THR A 607 13.66 20.91 -16.31
N PHE A 608 13.47 19.86 -17.10
CA PHE A 608 14.52 19.34 -17.99
C PHE A 608 15.01 20.41 -18.96
N ASP A 609 14.11 21.24 -19.48
CA ASP A 609 14.43 22.35 -20.38
C ASP A 609 15.31 23.43 -19.73
N ASP A 610 15.03 23.79 -18.47
CA ASP A 610 15.78 24.85 -17.79
C ASP A 610 17.18 24.38 -17.42
N VAL A 611 17.31 23.14 -16.97
CA VAL A 611 18.60 22.55 -16.65
C VAL A 611 19.45 22.36 -17.90
N ALA A 612 18.85 21.93 -19.03
CA ALA A 612 19.55 21.76 -20.28
C ALA A 612 20.19 23.06 -20.83
N LYS A 613 19.60 24.24 -20.53
CA LYS A 613 20.15 25.56 -20.97
C LYS A 613 21.51 25.86 -20.36
N THR A 614 21.81 25.28 -19.22
CA THR A 614 23.06 25.50 -18.49
C THR A 614 23.96 24.26 -18.40
N TRP A 615 23.54 23.16 -19.03
CA TRP A 615 24.28 21.89 -18.99
C TRP A 615 25.51 21.96 -19.89
N ASP A 616 26.69 21.66 -19.35
CA ASP A 616 27.96 21.77 -20.03
C ASP A 616 28.81 20.48 -20.05
N LYS A 617 28.26 19.36 -19.53
CA LYS A 617 28.99 18.09 -19.40
C LYS A 617 28.60 17.12 -20.50
N SER A 618 29.57 16.34 -20.99
CA SER A 618 29.31 15.19 -21.86
C SER A 618 28.76 14.03 -21.00
N ILE A 619 27.74 13.35 -21.49
CA ILE A 619 26.99 12.31 -20.79
C ILE A 619 27.40 10.93 -21.32
N ASP A 620 27.72 10.00 -20.44
CA ASP A 620 28.00 8.60 -20.77
C ASP A 620 26.71 7.77 -20.79
N ILE A 621 25.84 7.97 -19.80
CA ILE A 621 24.54 7.30 -19.72
C ILE A 621 23.46 8.36 -19.46
N LEU A 622 22.48 8.41 -20.33
CA LEU A 622 21.28 9.23 -20.19
C LEU A 622 20.07 8.32 -20.00
N HIS A 623 19.32 8.50 -18.93
CA HIS A 623 18.03 7.84 -18.70
C HIS A 623 16.91 8.89 -18.83
N ILE A 624 15.83 8.52 -19.55
CA ILE A 624 14.66 9.37 -19.75
C ILE A 624 13.43 8.61 -19.26
N ASP A 625 12.85 9.10 -18.17
CA ASP A 625 11.66 8.56 -17.51
C ASP A 625 10.82 9.71 -16.94
N GLY A 626 10.51 10.69 -17.78
CA GLY A 626 9.73 11.87 -17.44
C GLY A 626 8.26 11.71 -17.81
N SER A 627 7.72 12.65 -18.63
CA SER A 627 6.35 12.56 -19.14
C SER A 627 6.20 11.40 -20.13
N HIS A 628 5.04 10.72 -20.08
CA HIS A 628 4.75 9.57 -20.93
C HIS A 628 4.07 9.96 -22.27
N HIS A 629 3.87 11.26 -22.52
CA HIS A 629 3.32 11.74 -23.78
C HIS A 629 4.36 11.74 -24.90
N TYR A 630 3.94 11.37 -26.12
CA TYR A 630 4.82 11.27 -27.27
C TYR A 630 5.64 12.54 -27.55
N GLU A 631 5.00 13.71 -27.52
CA GLU A 631 5.67 14.98 -27.84
C GLU A 631 6.69 15.38 -26.75
N ASP A 632 6.41 15.04 -25.49
CA ASP A 632 7.29 15.36 -24.38
C ASP A 632 8.53 14.46 -24.38
N VAL A 633 8.39 13.14 -24.50
CA VAL A 633 9.53 12.23 -24.57
C VAL A 633 10.40 12.50 -25.79
N LYS A 634 9.79 12.86 -26.92
CA LYS A 634 10.50 13.26 -28.14
C LYS A 634 11.34 14.52 -27.89
N LYS A 635 10.75 15.53 -27.28
CA LYS A 635 11.41 16.78 -26.96
C LYS A 635 12.56 16.57 -25.97
N ASP A 636 12.36 15.77 -24.92
CA ASP A 636 13.38 15.45 -23.94
C ASP A 636 14.56 14.71 -24.60
N PHE A 637 14.27 13.73 -25.44
CA PHE A 637 15.28 13.02 -26.21
C PHE A 637 16.06 13.96 -27.14
N GLU A 638 15.37 14.79 -27.94
CA GLU A 638 16.01 15.75 -28.85
C GLU A 638 16.84 16.82 -28.12
N THR A 639 16.42 17.18 -26.91
CA THR A 639 17.13 18.17 -26.08
C THR A 639 18.39 17.59 -25.46
N TRP A 640 18.33 16.40 -24.89
CA TRP A 640 19.40 15.84 -24.07
C TRP A 640 20.35 14.90 -24.81
N SER A 641 19.93 14.23 -25.88
CA SER A 641 20.80 13.36 -26.68
C SER A 641 22.00 14.09 -27.32
N LYS A 642 21.96 15.41 -27.44
CA LYS A 642 23.06 16.25 -27.92
C LYS A 642 24.28 16.23 -27.00
N PHE A 643 24.06 16.06 -25.70
CA PHE A 643 25.09 16.00 -24.68
C PHE A 643 25.68 14.60 -24.53
N VAL A 644 25.02 13.56 -25.10
CA VAL A 644 25.47 12.19 -24.99
C VAL A 644 26.63 11.93 -25.94
N LYS A 645 27.71 11.35 -25.40
CA LYS A 645 28.89 10.93 -26.16
C LYS A 645 28.52 10.01 -27.32
N ASP A 646 29.37 9.90 -28.35
CA ASP A 646 29.09 9.03 -29.50
C ASP A 646 29.03 7.54 -29.13
N ASP A 647 29.77 7.12 -28.11
CA ASP A 647 29.76 5.78 -27.51
C ASP A 647 28.89 5.70 -26.24
N GLY A 648 28.16 6.75 -25.94
CA GLY A 648 27.25 6.79 -24.81
C GLY A 648 25.96 5.99 -25.05
N VAL A 649 25.25 5.70 -23.96
CA VAL A 649 23.99 4.94 -23.94
C VAL A 649 22.84 5.82 -23.49
N ILE A 650 21.72 5.74 -24.21
CA ILE A 650 20.45 6.37 -23.84
C ILE A 650 19.46 5.27 -23.47
N LEU A 651 18.82 5.41 -22.32
CA LEU A 651 17.78 4.53 -21.81
C LEU A 651 16.43 5.26 -21.83
N LEU A 652 15.40 4.60 -22.36
CA LEU A 652 14.02 5.11 -22.36
C LEU A 652 13.14 4.09 -21.62
N HIS A 653 12.47 4.51 -20.56
CA HIS A 653 11.51 3.66 -19.85
C HIS A 653 10.17 3.58 -20.63
N ASP A 654 9.30 2.63 -20.29
CA ASP A 654 7.96 2.42 -20.86
C ASP A 654 7.88 2.07 -22.36
N THR A 655 8.93 1.48 -22.91
CA THR A 655 8.99 1.12 -24.34
C THR A 655 8.20 -0.14 -24.72
N ALA A 656 7.60 -0.86 -23.76
CA ALA A 656 6.82 -2.07 -24.02
C ALA A 656 5.31 -1.90 -23.83
N ILE A 657 4.85 -0.71 -23.41
CA ILE A 657 3.42 -0.45 -23.17
C ILE A 657 2.88 0.66 -24.07
N GLU A 658 1.62 0.51 -24.51
CA GLU A 658 0.89 1.51 -25.31
C GLU A 658 -0.21 2.19 -24.49
N GLN A 659 -0.72 1.53 -23.45
CA GLN A 659 -1.79 2.05 -22.60
C GLN A 659 -1.65 1.51 -21.16
N TYR A 660 -1.92 2.35 -20.19
CA TYR A 660 -2.03 1.96 -18.79
C TYR A 660 -3.09 2.82 -18.08
N ASN A 661 -3.95 2.19 -17.28
CA ASN A 661 -5.06 2.85 -16.56
C ASN A 661 -5.94 3.73 -17.47
N GLY A 662 -6.17 3.30 -18.74
CA GLY A 662 -7.01 4.04 -19.68
C GLY A 662 -6.35 5.25 -20.33
N LYS A 663 -5.06 5.48 -20.10
CA LYS A 663 -4.26 6.55 -20.72
C LYS A 663 -3.31 5.97 -21.75
N GLU A 664 -3.09 6.68 -22.85
CA GLU A 664 -2.20 6.30 -23.94
C GLU A 664 -0.76 6.72 -23.61
N TYR A 665 0.20 5.77 -23.76
CA TYR A 665 1.63 5.97 -23.57
C TYR A 665 2.31 6.17 -24.91
N GLY A 666 2.95 7.31 -25.09
CA GLY A 666 3.61 7.67 -26.35
C GLY A 666 5.05 7.21 -26.47
N VAL A 667 5.67 6.72 -25.40
CA VAL A 667 7.10 6.38 -25.34
C VAL A 667 7.43 5.24 -26.30
N LYS A 668 6.61 4.16 -26.28
CA LYS A 668 6.79 3.02 -27.21
C LYS A 668 6.78 3.48 -28.67
N LYS A 669 5.79 4.29 -29.04
CA LYS A 669 5.67 4.82 -30.42
C LYS A 669 6.90 5.62 -30.81
N PHE A 670 7.35 6.52 -29.94
CA PHE A 670 8.57 7.31 -30.18
C PHE A 670 9.81 6.41 -30.30
N PHE A 671 9.98 5.44 -29.42
CA PHE A 671 11.09 4.49 -29.46
C PHE A 671 11.09 3.70 -30.77
N ASP A 672 9.94 3.19 -31.22
CA ASP A 672 9.82 2.42 -32.46
C ASP A 672 10.22 3.25 -33.70
N GLU A 673 9.93 4.56 -33.72
CA GLU A 673 10.25 5.50 -34.81
C GLU A 673 11.73 5.94 -34.84
N LEU A 674 12.50 5.69 -33.74
CA LEU A 674 13.93 6.07 -33.72
C LEU A 674 14.75 5.26 -34.74
N ASP A 675 15.40 5.94 -35.69
CA ASP A 675 16.34 5.33 -36.67
C ASP A 675 17.77 5.31 -36.05
N MET A 676 17.95 4.54 -34.99
CA MET A 676 19.21 4.37 -34.29
C MET A 676 19.40 2.91 -33.84
N PRO A 677 20.65 2.43 -33.66
CA PRO A 677 20.91 1.12 -33.06
C PRO A 677 20.26 1.02 -31.68
N LYS A 678 19.37 0.02 -31.51
CA LYS A 678 18.56 -0.10 -30.30
C LYS A 678 18.09 -1.53 -30.06
N PHE A 679 17.68 -1.80 -28.84
CA PHE A 679 16.85 -2.95 -28.43
C PHE A 679 16.05 -2.57 -27.19
N THR A 680 15.06 -3.40 -26.80
CA THR A 680 14.26 -3.17 -25.60
C THR A 680 14.15 -4.42 -24.75
N PHE A 681 14.07 -4.25 -23.44
CA PHE A 681 13.60 -5.26 -22.51
C PHE A 681 12.07 -5.17 -22.43
N GLU A 682 11.39 -6.30 -22.54
CA GLU A 682 9.91 -6.34 -22.57
C GLU A 682 9.27 -6.36 -21.17
N HIS A 683 10.06 -6.65 -20.10
CA HIS A 683 9.54 -6.69 -18.74
C HIS A 683 9.47 -5.28 -18.11
N SER A 684 8.71 -5.14 -17.01
CA SER A 684 8.68 -3.92 -16.20
C SER A 684 8.35 -2.66 -17.01
N PHE A 685 7.32 -2.75 -17.85
CA PHE A 685 6.84 -1.74 -18.82
C PHE A 685 7.80 -1.46 -19.98
N GLY A 686 8.96 -2.11 -19.98
CA GLY A 686 9.98 -1.98 -21.03
C GLY A 686 11.07 -0.97 -20.71
N LEU A 687 12.31 -1.30 -21.13
CA LEU A 687 13.43 -0.37 -21.11
C LEU A 687 14.15 -0.44 -22.44
N GLY A 688 13.99 0.60 -23.24
CA GLY A 688 14.68 0.77 -24.51
C GLY A 688 16.12 1.20 -24.28
N VAL A 689 17.05 0.56 -24.97
CA VAL A 689 18.49 0.86 -24.96
C VAL A 689 18.90 1.35 -26.33
N VAL A 690 19.45 2.54 -26.42
CA VAL A 690 19.82 3.23 -27.67
C VAL A 690 21.25 3.72 -27.58
N SER A 691 22.00 3.65 -28.67
CA SER A 691 23.30 4.32 -28.79
C SER A 691 23.52 4.84 -30.23
N LYS A 692 24.29 5.92 -30.37
CA LYS A 692 24.75 6.41 -31.65
C LYS A 692 25.71 5.42 -32.34
N ASN A 693 26.43 4.62 -31.54
CA ASN A 693 27.40 3.65 -31.98
C ASN A 693 26.84 2.23 -31.97
N PRO A 694 26.63 1.58 -33.15
CA PRO A 694 26.13 0.22 -33.20
C PRO A 694 27.01 -0.82 -32.52
N ALA A 695 28.33 -0.55 -32.37
CA ALA A 695 29.24 -1.47 -31.69
C ALA A 695 28.89 -1.57 -30.18
N VAL A 696 28.48 -0.48 -29.54
CA VAL A 696 28.05 -0.45 -28.15
C VAL A 696 26.81 -1.31 -27.93
N ILE A 697 25.80 -1.18 -28.80
CA ILE A 697 24.58 -1.99 -28.70
C ILE A 697 24.91 -3.48 -28.88
N ASN A 698 25.75 -3.82 -29.86
CA ASN A 698 26.15 -5.19 -30.11
C ASN A 698 26.95 -5.77 -28.94
N GLU A 699 27.83 -5.00 -28.32
CA GLU A 699 28.57 -5.41 -27.14
C GLU A 699 27.66 -5.69 -25.94
N ILE A 700 26.69 -4.79 -25.67
CA ILE A 700 25.71 -4.97 -24.61
C ILE A 700 24.88 -6.23 -24.85
N LYS A 701 24.34 -6.41 -26.07
CA LYS A 701 23.56 -7.60 -26.45
C LYS A 701 24.38 -8.89 -26.28
N ASN A 702 25.62 -8.92 -26.76
CA ASN A 702 26.49 -10.09 -26.65
C ASN A 702 26.78 -10.45 -25.18
N ASN A 703 27.07 -9.47 -24.34
CA ASN A 703 27.36 -9.67 -22.92
C ASN A 703 26.13 -10.17 -22.13
N LEU A 704 24.94 -9.83 -22.59
CA LEU A 704 23.67 -10.24 -21.97
C LEU A 704 23.07 -11.50 -22.62
N GLY A 705 23.66 -12.03 -23.71
CA GLY A 705 23.13 -13.17 -24.46
C GLY A 705 21.79 -12.86 -25.16
N ILE A 706 21.60 -11.61 -25.60
CA ILE A 706 20.41 -11.16 -26.35
C ILE A 706 20.73 -11.24 -27.86
N GLU A 707 19.90 -11.95 -28.64
CA GLU A 707 20.02 -12.04 -30.10
C GLU A 707 19.66 -10.75 -30.84
#